data_44d7066fcba899d234b2b32a829ff4c3
#
_entry.id   44d7066fcba899d234b2b32a829ff4c3
#
_cell.length_a   1.000
_cell.length_b   1.000
_cell.length_c   1.000
_cell.angle_alpha   90.00
_cell.angle_beta   90.00
_cell.angle_gamma   90.00
#
_symmetry.space_group_name_H-M   'P 1'
#
loop_
_entity.id
_entity.type
_entity.pdbx_description
1 polymer ?
#
loop_
_entity_poly.entity_id
_entity_poly.type
_entity_poly.pdbx_seq_one_letter_code
_entity_poly.pdbx_strand_id
1 'polypeptide(L)'
;MKRFFAIVLLAVMILPMRISAQSLSKQNQAPVSFSNFVTNSFINYYTTGGVQEKLYVVTDKPFYSAGDTIYFSAFLVNSIYFNRTTDTRFIYVELIDATGNVTHRLRVMGSGGRFHNAIPLSAKTTSGKYTLRAYSKWQTNHDSELLFTRELEIGNYIDDAVHTNIKYDFDGSGKVVASVEVTNNLFSPIPDNTVEYSLCINGRTTRHMTRTDKDGFFRFWFRPSPNMADHIRMNINANGRKLDRKVQLPSFEDDFSAKFLPESGNLVAGIDQVIAFKAVGISGLGIEVEGAVVTKSGVKICDIRTEHCGMGSFTLNAQADETYIATLSTKDGVTRSFTLPMAQPSGCVISLRPDTANRLLLQIFTTEAYPRHNLVAIVQSRGIVNYVVEDLSHALRIPLEKLRSGVAQVTVVDKLTRKVVAQRLFFVRGAVANATITPSVKKFSPREQVQIDFAVKGSSGNAVKGDFVVAVTDADLLKESANSDNIFSYMLLNSELKGHIENPKYYFEADDEKHNAHLDLVMLTHGWRRYNINSILAGKKLVITQPFEREQSITGGIKATIGKTRNTSVMIFRNRKEYLGVHDLNSSNRFFITGIDSPDTTVYILQALNKNGSSERVRIKVDPMVYPTTPTIAREPFKQVPFSSLTEEYMMRSKQTYFEDGGMPVIDIDAVEIVAKRSVTYDYSSSLNDFNTVSGDMTRFVSIFDALQRFRQLEIDGNNVYVRSKKITSPVKDNWSSSDAGSDESDGSGGSEIAEVEIDMDDKIDLMPAVYVNGTQMDMGIIDAYPMEEVISISYLDKFESMAAGMGSETGAIILHVKNINAYQKLLINSMAEVVVPGYAAPVEFYAPDYSVKNDKSKKDNRTTIAWVPMLQSNSLGDASISFWTADRQSDYRVTIEGITSEGELLHNELILQSK
;
A
#
# COMPACT_ATOMS: atom_id res chain seq x y z
N MET A 1 -28.88 -26.71 -27.82
CA MET A 1 -27.95 -27.79 -27.46
C MET A 1 -26.59 -27.33 -26.86
N LYS A 2 -26.21 -26.06 -26.88
CA LYS A 2 -24.96 -25.55 -26.27
C LYS A 2 -25.07 -25.11 -24.78
N ARG A 3 -26.28 -25.11 -24.19
CA ARG A 3 -26.51 -24.79 -22.77
C ARG A 3 -26.57 -26.02 -21.86
N PHE A 4 -26.59 -27.22 -22.40
CA PHE A 4 -26.65 -28.46 -21.61
C PHE A 4 -25.26 -29.01 -21.22
N PHE A 5 -24.20 -28.61 -21.90
CA PHE A 5 -22.85 -29.08 -21.64
C PHE A 5 -22.14 -28.32 -20.47
N ALA A 6 -22.54 -27.08 -20.17
CA ALA A 6 -21.98 -26.31 -19.07
C ALA A 6 -22.53 -26.71 -17.69
N ILE A 7 -23.75 -27.27 -17.66
CA ILE A 7 -24.40 -27.68 -16.41
C ILE A 7 -23.92 -29.09 -15.97
N VAL A 8 -23.53 -29.92 -16.91
CA VAL A 8 -23.05 -31.29 -16.61
C VAL A 8 -21.62 -31.26 -16.05
N LEU A 9 -20.77 -30.27 -16.39
CA LEU A 9 -19.43 -30.13 -15.82
C LEU A 9 -19.43 -29.54 -14.40
N LEU A 10 -20.47 -28.77 -14.04
CA LEU A 10 -20.61 -28.20 -12.70
C LEU A 10 -21.28 -29.19 -11.70
N ALA A 11 -22.11 -30.14 -12.22
CA ALA A 11 -22.80 -31.13 -11.39
C ALA A 11 -21.92 -32.32 -10.95
N VAL A 12 -20.78 -32.54 -11.58
CA VAL A 12 -19.82 -33.59 -11.21
C VAL A 12 -18.92 -33.18 -10.04
N MET A 13 -18.89 -31.88 -9.66
CA MET A 13 -18.07 -31.41 -8.53
C MET A 13 -18.75 -31.34 -7.17
N ILE A 14 -20.03 -31.74 -7.03
CA ILE A 14 -20.79 -31.59 -5.76
C ILE A 14 -21.48 -32.91 -5.31
N LEU A 15 -20.95 -34.06 -5.63
CA LEU A 15 -21.42 -35.30 -4.98
C LEU A 15 -20.36 -35.82 -3.98
N PRO A 16 -20.68 -35.92 -2.69
CA PRO A 16 -19.81 -36.61 -1.77
C PRO A 16 -19.90 -38.15 -2.04
N MET A 17 -18.93 -38.68 -2.74
CA MET A 17 -18.74 -40.11 -2.81
C MET A 17 -18.34 -40.63 -1.41
N ARG A 18 -19.30 -41.24 -0.71
CA ARG A 18 -18.98 -42.21 0.36
C ARG A 18 -18.34 -43.44 -0.28
N ILE A 19 -17.02 -43.49 -0.27
CA ILE A 19 -16.28 -44.71 -0.62
C ILE A 19 -16.12 -45.49 0.70
N SER A 20 -16.80 -46.60 0.76
CA SER A 20 -16.58 -47.62 1.80
C SER A 20 -15.16 -48.20 1.62
N ALA A 21 -14.42 -48.27 2.72
CA ALA A 21 -13.12 -48.87 2.74
C ALA A 21 -13.23 -50.39 2.48
N GLN A 22 -13.07 -50.81 1.24
CA GLN A 22 -12.70 -52.15 0.89
C GLN A 22 -11.23 -52.14 0.46
N SER A 23 -10.50 -53.07 1.03
CA SER A 23 -9.10 -53.35 0.79
C SER A 23 -8.79 -53.50 -0.71
N LEU A 24 -8.21 -52.49 -1.31
CA LEU A 24 -7.67 -52.59 -2.67
C LEU A 24 -6.27 -53.14 -2.60
N SER A 25 -6.14 -54.38 -3.09
CA SER A 25 -4.88 -55.04 -3.43
C SER A 25 -3.96 -54.09 -4.21
N LYS A 26 -2.65 -54.17 -3.94
CA LYS A 26 -1.61 -53.54 -4.69
C LYS A 26 -1.69 -53.89 -6.18
N GLN A 27 -2.50 -53.19 -6.93
CA GLN A 27 -2.39 -53.15 -8.38
C GLN A 27 -1.21 -52.30 -8.75
N ASN A 28 -0.30 -52.81 -9.58
CA ASN A 28 0.80 -52.12 -10.22
C ASN A 28 0.25 -50.89 -10.90
N GLN A 29 0.30 -49.75 -10.24
CA GLN A 29 0.06 -48.46 -10.91
C GLN A 29 1.24 -48.25 -11.85
N ALA A 30 0.95 -48.10 -13.14
CA ALA A 30 1.92 -47.62 -14.10
C ALA A 30 2.60 -46.36 -13.53
N PRO A 31 3.90 -46.15 -13.69
CA PRO A 31 4.57 -45.01 -13.13
C PRO A 31 3.89 -43.74 -13.64
N VAL A 32 3.32 -42.96 -12.70
CA VAL A 32 2.70 -41.67 -13.02
C VAL A 32 3.72 -40.82 -13.75
N SER A 33 3.44 -40.43 -14.99
CA SER A 33 4.37 -39.61 -15.75
C SER A 33 4.71 -38.35 -14.97
N PHE A 34 5.92 -37.84 -15.07
CA PHE A 34 6.32 -36.65 -14.35
C PHE A 34 5.43 -35.45 -14.70
N SER A 35 4.95 -35.39 -15.95
CA SER A 35 3.96 -34.42 -16.41
C SER A 35 2.67 -34.47 -15.57
N ASN A 36 2.13 -35.66 -15.31
CA ASN A 36 0.97 -35.81 -14.45
C ASN A 36 1.26 -35.41 -12.99
N PHE A 37 2.45 -35.70 -12.48
CA PHE A 37 2.88 -35.26 -11.16
C PHE A 37 2.89 -33.73 -11.07
N VAL A 38 3.49 -33.02 -12.03
CA VAL A 38 3.52 -31.55 -12.08
C VAL A 38 2.11 -31.00 -12.13
N THR A 39 1.29 -31.46 -13.09
CA THR A 39 -0.09 -30.98 -13.28
C THR A 39 -0.90 -31.17 -12.00
N ASN A 40 -0.84 -32.34 -11.38
CA ASN A 40 -1.55 -32.62 -10.14
C ASN A 40 -1.07 -31.76 -8.98
N SER A 41 0.24 -31.44 -8.90
CA SER A 41 0.78 -30.56 -7.88
C SER A 41 0.19 -29.16 -7.96
N PHE A 42 0.06 -28.61 -9.15
CA PHE A 42 -0.58 -27.30 -9.38
C PHE A 42 -2.10 -27.34 -9.11
N ILE A 43 -2.79 -28.38 -9.58
CA ILE A 43 -4.22 -28.57 -9.30
C ILE A 43 -4.45 -28.62 -7.79
N ASN A 44 -3.68 -29.41 -7.07
CA ASN A 44 -3.76 -29.50 -5.60
C ASN A 44 -3.48 -28.15 -4.92
N TYR A 45 -2.50 -27.40 -5.39
CA TYR A 45 -2.22 -26.07 -4.88
C TYR A 45 -3.44 -25.17 -5.01
N TYR A 46 -4.08 -25.10 -6.18
CA TYR A 46 -5.26 -24.25 -6.40
C TYR A 46 -6.49 -24.71 -5.65
N THR A 47 -6.75 -26.01 -5.59
CA THR A 47 -7.92 -26.56 -4.86
C THR A 47 -7.79 -26.41 -3.35
N THR A 48 -6.59 -26.22 -2.83
CA THR A 48 -6.33 -26.02 -1.39
C THR A 48 -6.16 -24.54 -1.01
N GLY A 49 -6.61 -23.61 -1.84
CA GLY A 49 -6.62 -22.18 -1.51
C GLY A 49 -5.57 -21.33 -2.22
N GLY A 50 -4.82 -21.91 -3.18
CA GLY A 50 -3.80 -21.17 -3.94
C GLY A 50 -4.35 -20.22 -5.00
N VAL A 51 -5.69 -20.12 -5.16
CA VAL A 51 -6.29 -19.13 -6.05
C VAL A 51 -6.10 -17.74 -5.47
N GLN A 52 -5.40 -16.91 -6.23
CA GLN A 52 -5.08 -15.55 -5.83
C GLN A 52 -6.06 -14.57 -6.45
N GLU A 53 -6.48 -13.59 -5.66
CA GLU A 53 -7.12 -12.38 -6.17
C GLU A 53 -6.05 -11.35 -6.56
N LYS A 54 -6.36 -10.52 -7.54
CA LYS A 54 -5.55 -9.39 -7.95
C LYS A 54 -6.41 -8.14 -7.93
N LEU A 55 -5.96 -7.12 -7.23
CA LEU A 55 -6.64 -5.83 -7.11
C LEU A 55 -5.85 -4.77 -7.88
N TYR A 56 -6.57 -3.94 -8.64
CA TYR A 56 -6.03 -2.76 -9.28
C TYR A 56 -6.90 -1.56 -8.94
N VAL A 57 -6.30 -0.43 -8.59
CA VAL A 57 -7.00 0.80 -8.23
C VAL A 57 -6.63 1.92 -9.19
N VAL A 58 -7.64 2.58 -9.73
CA VAL A 58 -7.52 3.80 -10.53
C VAL A 58 -7.84 4.98 -9.63
N THR A 59 -7.07 6.03 -9.69
CA THR A 59 -7.34 7.33 -9.04
C THR A 59 -7.65 8.38 -10.09
N ASP A 60 -8.44 9.38 -9.73
CA ASP A 60 -8.84 10.45 -10.66
C ASP A 60 -7.68 11.34 -11.10
N LYS A 61 -6.65 11.49 -10.26
CA LYS A 61 -5.46 12.33 -10.52
C LYS A 61 -4.17 11.61 -10.15
N PRO A 62 -3.03 12.01 -10.74
CA PRO A 62 -1.74 11.42 -10.41
C PRO A 62 -1.12 11.96 -9.10
N PHE A 63 -1.51 13.15 -8.65
CA PHE A 63 -1.07 13.80 -7.42
C PHE A 63 -2.16 14.74 -6.88
N TYR A 64 -2.03 15.15 -5.61
CA TYR A 64 -3.07 15.87 -4.88
C TYR A 64 -2.51 17.01 -4.06
N SER A 65 -3.38 17.98 -3.74
CA SER A 65 -3.13 19.01 -2.74
C SER A 65 -3.91 18.73 -1.47
N ALA A 66 -3.43 19.22 -0.33
CA ALA A 66 -4.23 19.27 0.89
C ALA A 66 -5.56 19.99 0.61
N GLY A 67 -6.66 19.49 1.13
CA GLY A 67 -8.01 19.95 0.81
C GLY A 67 -8.66 19.26 -0.39
N ASP A 68 -7.91 18.54 -1.23
CA ASP A 68 -8.46 17.75 -2.32
C ASP A 68 -9.18 16.49 -1.81
N THR A 69 -9.90 15.87 -2.72
CA THR A 69 -10.48 14.54 -2.52
C THR A 69 -9.84 13.55 -3.50
N ILE A 70 -9.35 12.43 -3.00
CA ILE A 70 -8.85 11.31 -3.83
C ILE A 70 -10.04 10.45 -4.21
N TYR A 71 -10.55 10.59 -5.43
CA TYR A 71 -11.54 9.65 -5.96
C TYR A 71 -10.84 8.41 -6.49
N PHE A 72 -11.41 7.25 -6.21
CA PHE A 72 -10.84 6.01 -6.71
C PHE A 72 -11.90 4.98 -7.12
N SER A 73 -11.52 4.13 -8.04
CA SER A 73 -12.26 2.94 -8.44
C SER A 73 -11.33 1.75 -8.51
N ALA A 74 -11.82 0.56 -8.15
CA ALA A 74 -11.00 -0.63 -8.06
C ALA A 74 -11.65 -1.82 -8.78
N PHE A 75 -10.78 -2.64 -9.36
CA PHE A 75 -11.10 -3.91 -10.01
C PHE A 75 -10.48 -5.05 -9.23
N LEU A 76 -11.29 -5.95 -8.72
CA LEU A 76 -10.83 -7.18 -8.07
C LEU A 76 -11.15 -8.38 -8.96
N VAL A 77 -10.11 -9.07 -9.37
CA VAL A 77 -10.21 -10.17 -10.33
C VAL A 77 -9.46 -11.41 -9.86
N ASN A 78 -9.82 -12.54 -10.44
CA ASN A 78 -8.99 -13.74 -10.37
C ASN A 78 -7.66 -13.48 -11.10
N SER A 79 -6.53 -13.77 -10.47
CA SER A 79 -5.20 -13.46 -11.02
C SER A 79 -4.86 -14.23 -12.31
N ILE A 80 -5.52 -15.36 -12.55
CA ILE A 80 -5.27 -16.24 -13.69
C ILE A 80 -6.01 -15.75 -14.94
N TYR A 81 -7.33 -15.52 -14.78
CA TYR A 81 -8.21 -15.26 -15.93
C TYR A 81 -8.56 -13.80 -16.10
N PHE A 82 -8.32 -12.98 -15.10
CA PHE A 82 -8.78 -11.59 -15.00
C PHE A 82 -10.30 -11.42 -15.07
N ASN A 83 -11.03 -12.51 -14.93
CA ASN A 83 -12.47 -12.42 -14.72
C ASN A 83 -12.73 -11.90 -13.29
N ARG A 84 -13.82 -11.14 -13.16
CA ARG A 84 -14.22 -10.54 -11.88
C ARG A 84 -14.51 -11.63 -10.83
N THR A 85 -14.09 -11.37 -9.59
CA THR A 85 -14.48 -12.22 -8.45
C THR A 85 -15.82 -11.77 -7.89
N THR A 86 -16.63 -12.75 -7.49
CA THR A 86 -17.90 -12.51 -6.80
C THR A 86 -17.86 -12.96 -5.35
N ASP A 87 -16.77 -13.59 -4.93
CA ASP A 87 -16.62 -14.15 -3.59
C ASP A 87 -16.26 -13.10 -2.54
N THR A 88 -15.61 -12.00 -2.98
CA THR A 88 -15.22 -10.89 -2.11
C THR A 88 -16.13 -9.69 -2.36
N ARG A 89 -16.83 -9.24 -1.31
CA ARG A 89 -17.74 -8.09 -1.36
C ARG A 89 -17.14 -6.83 -0.78
N PHE A 90 -16.06 -6.93 -0.01
CA PHE A 90 -15.40 -5.80 0.63
C PHE A 90 -13.92 -5.76 0.33
N ILE A 91 -13.41 -4.57 0.09
CA ILE A 91 -11.97 -4.27 0.07
C ILE A 91 -11.64 -3.26 1.16
N TYR A 92 -10.39 -3.27 1.56
CA TYR A 92 -9.83 -2.29 2.48
C TYR A 92 -8.91 -1.37 1.70
N VAL A 93 -9.10 -0.07 1.89
CA VAL A 93 -8.29 0.97 1.24
C VAL A 93 -7.70 1.84 2.32
N GLU A 94 -6.39 1.98 2.33
CA GLU A 94 -5.63 2.71 3.32
C GLU A 94 -4.75 3.77 2.67
N LEU A 95 -4.75 4.97 3.22
CA LEU A 95 -3.78 6.01 2.89
C LEU A 95 -2.74 6.05 4.01
N ILE A 96 -1.49 5.83 3.65
CA ILE A 96 -0.37 5.67 4.58
C ILE A 96 0.61 6.79 4.32
N ASP A 97 0.96 7.55 5.36
CA ASP A 97 1.90 8.65 5.25
C ASP A 97 3.36 8.17 5.08
N ALA A 98 4.26 9.11 4.80
CA ALA A 98 5.70 8.82 4.67
C ALA A 98 6.31 8.23 5.95
N THR A 99 5.61 8.32 7.07
CA THR A 99 6.06 7.78 8.36
C THR A 99 5.62 6.33 8.59
N GLY A 100 4.76 5.82 7.70
CA GLY A 100 4.18 4.49 7.80
C GLY A 100 2.89 4.43 8.63
N ASN A 101 2.35 5.58 9.07
CA ASN A 101 1.08 5.64 9.77
C ASN A 101 -0.08 5.61 8.78
N VAL A 102 -1.11 4.85 9.10
CA VAL A 102 -2.37 4.84 8.36
C VAL A 102 -3.15 6.09 8.76
N THR A 103 -3.25 7.05 7.83
CA THR A 103 -3.99 8.31 8.05
C THR A 103 -5.48 8.15 7.77
N HIS A 104 -5.83 7.33 6.79
CA HIS A 104 -7.21 7.00 6.42
C HIS A 104 -7.33 5.50 6.19
N ARG A 105 -8.43 4.94 6.62
CA ARG A 105 -8.75 3.53 6.40
C ARG A 105 -10.24 3.41 6.08
N LEU A 106 -10.52 2.86 4.93
CA LEU A 106 -11.88 2.63 4.45
C LEU A 106 -12.11 1.13 4.25
N ARG A 107 -13.28 0.65 4.60
CA ARG A 107 -13.83 -0.62 4.13
C ARG A 107 -14.85 -0.29 3.06
N VAL A 108 -14.61 -0.69 1.84
CA VAL A 108 -15.42 -0.32 0.68
C VAL A 108 -16.24 -1.52 0.24
N MET A 109 -17.54 -1.37 0.19
CA MET A 109 -18.44 -2.39 -0.33
C MET A 109 -18.51 -2.29 -1.85
N GLY A 110 -18.48 -3.43 -2.52
CA GLY A 110 -18.56 -3.52 -3.97
C GLY A 110 -19.55 -4.58 -4.44
N SER A 111 -19.71 -4.64 -5.73
CA SER A 111 -20.51 -5.65 -6.41
C SER A 111 -19.78 -6.19 -7.62
N GLY A 112 -19.74 -7.53 -7.76
CA GLY A 112 -19.13 -8.18 -8.91
C GLY A 112 -17.65 -7.80 -9.15
N GLY A 113 -16.86 -7.61 -8.07
CA GLY A 113 -15.45 -7.25 -8.17
C GLY A 113 -15.18 -5.78 -8.52
N ARG A 114 -16.19 -4.91 -8.43
CA ARG A 114 -16.08 -3.46 -8.66
C ARG A 114 -16.33 -2.69 -7.37
N PHE A 115 -15.46 -1.73 -7.11
CA PHE A 115 -15.49 -0.90 -5.90
C PHE A 115 -15.15 0.53 -6.27
N HIS A 116 -15.78 1.50 -5.61
CA HIS A 116 -15.41 2.92 -5.75
C HIS A 116 -15.73 3.65 -4.47
N ASN A 117 -14.97 4.69 -4.18
CA ASN A 117 -15.21 5.61 -3.08
C ASN A 117 -14.27 6.82 -3.22
N ALA A 118 -14.16 7.62 -2.17
CA ALA A 118 -13.27 8.77 -2.11
C ALA A 118 -12.63 8.92 -0.74
N ILE A 119 -11.45 9.54 -0.70
CA ILE A 119 -10.74 9.90 0.53
C ILE A 119 -10.60 11.43 0.54
N PRO A 120 -11.37 12.16 1.37
CA PRO A 120 -11.19 13.60 1.51
C PRO A 120 -9.89 13.89 2.29
N LEU A 121 -9.05 14.77 1.75
CA LEU A 121 -7.82 15.21 2.39
C LEU A 121 -8.11 16.46 3.23
N SER A 122 -7.70 16.45 4.49
CA SER A 122 -7.76 17.64 5.33
C SER A 122 -6.83 18.72 4.80
N ALA A 123 -7.20 20.00 4.98
CA ALA A 123 -6.29 21.14 4.74
C ALA A 123 -5.01 21.07 5.59
N LYS A 124 -5.01 20.26 6.66
CA LYS A 124 -3.84 20.01 7.52
C LYS A 124 -3.02 18.79 7.09
N THR A 125 -3.39 18.12 6.01
CA THR A 125 -2.62 16.99 5.47
C THR A 125 -1.21 17.46 5.14
N THR A 126 -0.20 16.81 5.68
CA THR A 126 1.20 17.20 5.49
C THR A 126 1.69 16.87 4.10
N SER A 127 2.58 17.72 3.55
CA SER A 127 3.24 17.43 2.27
C SER A 127 4.11 16.19 2.36
N GLY A 128 4.10 15.40 1.30
CA GLY A 128 4.97 14.23 1.20
C GLY A 128 4.44 13.14 0.29
N LYS A 129 5.17 12.04 0.29
CA LYS A 129 4.77 10.82 -0.39
C LYS A 129 3.89 9.98 0.51
N TYR A 130 2.74 9.62 -0.02
CA TYR A 130 1.77 8.74 0.62
C TYR A 130 1.68 7.44 -0.17
N THR A 131 1.35 6.36 0.49
CA THR A 131 1.06 5.10 -0.17
C THR A 131 -0.42 4.79 -0.05
N LEU A 132 -1.09 4.70 -1.19
CA LEU A 132 -2.42 4.13 -1.29
C LEU A 132 -2.27 2.61 -1.34
N ARG A 133 -2.72 1.91 -0.30
CA ARG A 133 -2.73 0.45 -0.23
C ARG A 133 -4.17 -0.04 -0.31
N ALA A 134 -4.41 -1.06 -1.12
CA ALA A 134 -5.73 -1.68 -1.21
C ALA A 134 -5.63 -3.20 -1.25
N TYR A 135 -6.56 -3.88 -0.58
CA TYR A 135 -6.55 -5.34 -0.47
C TYR A 135 -7.91 -5.90 -0.08
N SER A 136 -8.15 -7.15 -0.40
CA SER A 136 -9.24 -7.95 0.16
C SER A 136 -8.76 -8.72 1.39
N LYS A 137 -9.68 -9.13 2.25
CA LYS A 137 -9.36 -10.00 3.40
C LYS A 137 -8.73 -11.32 2.95
N TRP A 138 -9.20 -11.89 1.84
CA TRP A 138 -8.64 -13.10 1.26
C TRP A 138 -7.17 -12.94 0.84
N GLN A 139 -6.80 -11.80 0.26
CA GLN A 139 -5.43 -11.55 -0.19
C GLN A 139 -4.42 -11.58 0.96
N THR A 140 -4.84 -11.34 2.21
CA THR A 140 -3.93 -11.40 3.37
C THR A 140 -3.49 -12.83 3.74
N ASN A 141 -4.04 -13.87 3.12
CA ASN A 141 -3.52 -15.24 3.21
C ASN A 141 -2.25 -15.46 2.37
N HIS A 142 -1.93 -14.54 1.48
CA HIS A 142 -0.79 -14.59 0.58
C HIS A 142 0.30 -13.60 1.04
N ASP A 143 1.39 -13.55 0.30
CA ASP A 143 2.47 -12.61 0.57
C ASP A 143 1.98 -11.16 0.48
N SER A 144 2.36 -10.34 1.43
CA SER A 144 1.98 -8.92 1.48
C SER A 144 2.50 -8.11 0.30
N GLU A 145 3.55 -8.56 -0.36
CA GLU A 145 4.05 -7.95 -1.59
C GLU A 145 3.03 -8.06 -2.75
N LEU A 146 2.02 -8.93 -2.64
CA LEU A 146 0.97 -9.09 -3.64
C LEU A 146 -0.20 -8.12 -3.47
N LEU A 147 -0.25 -7.37 -2.38
CA LEU A 147 -1.26 -6.35 -2.14
C LEU A 147 -1.03 -5.16 -3.08
N PHE A 148 -2.12 -4.52 -3.51
CA PHE A 148 -2.00 -3.31 -4.32
C PHE A 148 -1.38 -2.17 -3.51
N THR A 149 -0.38 -1.53 -4.09
CA THR A 149 0.19 -0.29 -3.56
C THR A 149 0.45 0.69 -4.69
N ARG A 150 0.16 1.96 -4.45
CA ARG A 150 0.49 3.08 -5.35
C ARG A 150 1.04 4.23 -4.54
N GLU A 151 2.16 4.78 -4.96
CA GLU A 151 2.70 6.01 -4.40
C GLU A 151 1.90 7.20 -4.94
N LEU A 152 1.43 8.05 -4.03
CA LEU A 152 0.76 9.30 -4.34
C LEU A 152 1.56 10.46 -3.74
N GLU A 153 1.71 11.51 -4.50
CA GLU A 153 2.32 12.74 -4.04
C GLU A 153 1.24 13.71 -3.56
N ILE A 154 1.34 14.16 -2.32
CA ILE A 154 0.41 15.12 -1.72
C ILE A 154 1.23 16.33 -1.28
N GLY A 155 0.86 17.51 -1.80
CA GLY A 155 1.45 18.76 -1.40
C GLY A 155 0.52 19.55 -0.49
N ASN A 156 1.09 20.39 0.37
CA ASN A 156 0.33 21.34 1.16
C ASN A 156 0.95 22.74 1.09
N TYR A 157 0.38 23.59 0.26
CA TYR A 157 0.74 25.00 0.21
C TYR A 157 -0.14 25.88 1.12
N ILE A 158 -1.18 25.31 1.71
CA ILE A 158 -2.08 26.01 2.62
C ILE A 158 -1.38 26.23 3.95
N ASP A 159 -0.68 25.21 4.44
CA ASP A 159 -0.10 25.17 5.79
C ASP A 159 1.44 25.15 5.79
N ASP A 160 2.09 24.70 4.70
CA ASP A 160 3.54 24.61 4.60
C ASP A 160 4.18 25.94 4.22
N ALA A 161 4.65 26.68 5.22
CA ALA A 161 5.46 27.88 4.99
C ALA A 161 6.95 27.57 4.76
N VAL A 162 7.34 26.30 4.82
CA VAL A 162 8.74 25.86 4.81
C VAL A 162 8.90 24.66 3.88
N HIS A 163 9.85 24.74 2.96
CA HIS A 163 10.27 23.65 2.10
C HIS A 163 11.64 23.14 2.48
N THR A 164 11.90 21.88 2.25
CA THR A 164 13.23 21.29 2.46
C THR A 164 13.65 20.47 1.25
N ASN A 165 14.89 20.64 0.82
CA ASN A 165 15.54 19.84 -0.20
C ASN A 165 16.80 19.21 0.39
N ILE A 166 17.07 17.93 0.14
CA ILE A 166 18.19 17.21 0.71
C ILE A 166 19.09 16.71 -0.42
N LYS A 167 20.37 17.06 -0.34
CA LYS A 167 21.43 16.54 -1.21
C LYS A 167 22.37 15.67 -0.39
N TYR A 168 22.83 14.58 -0.99
CA TYR A 168 23.73 13.62 -0.35
C TYR A 168 25.06 13.57 -1.08
N ASP A 169 26.15 13.70 -0.32
CA ASP A 169 27.52 13.62 -0.79
C ASP A 169 28.23 12.45 -0.09
N PHE A 170 29.08 11.73 -0.81
CA PHE A 170 29.85 10.61 -0.31
C PHE A 170 31.31 11.03 -0.13
N ASP A 171 31.86 10.81 1.05
CA ASP A 171 33.25 11.15 1.37
C ASP A 171 34.24 10.02 1.06
N GLY A 172 33.77 8.89 0.53
CA GLY A 172 34.55 7.70 0.22
C GLY A 172 34.99 6.89 1.46
N SER A 173 34.62 7.31 2.66
CA SER A 173 34.90 6.59 3.92
C SER A 173 33.75 5.74 4.43
N GLY A 174 32.70 5.58 3.60
CA GLY A 174 31.44 4.95 3.99
C GLY A 174 30.53 5.86 4.84
N LYS A 175 30.82 7.15 4.87
CA LYS A 175 29.94 8.18 5.43
C LYS A 175 29.24 8.93 4.33
N VAL A 176 27.97 9.21 4.54
CA VAL A 176 27.17 10.08 3.69
C VAL A 176 26.93 11.39 4.43
N VAL A 177 27.24 12.49 3.78
CA VAL A 177 26.96 13.84 4.27
C VAL A 177 25.67 14.31 3.59
N ALA A 178 24.66 14.65 4.39
CA ALA A 178 23.41 15.21 3.93
C ALA A 178 23.43 16.72 4.13
N SER A 179 23.20 17.48 3.07
CA SER A 179 23.01 18.93 3.09
C SER A 179 21.53 19.22 2.87
N VAL A 180 20.86 19.77 3.88
CA VAL A 180 19.44 20.11 3.83
C VAL A 180 19.28 21.60 3.63
N GLU A 181 18.68 21.97 2.53
CA GLU A 181 18.26 23.33 2.22
C GLU A 181 16.89 23.59 2.81
N VAL A 182 16.72 24.68 3.52
CA VAL A 182 15.45 25.13 4.12
C VAL A 182 15.06 26.46 3.51
N THR A 183 13.91 26.48 2.83
CA THR A 183 13.40 27.68 2.13
C THR A 183 11.97 27.98 2.55
N ASN A 184 11.54 29.23 2.31
CA ASN A 184 10.12 29.60 2.44
C ASN A 184 9.35 29.25 1.15
N ASN A 185 8.05 29.58 1.12
CA ASN A 185 7.14 29.34 -0.06
C ASN A 185 7.55 30.13 -1.31
N LEU A 186 8.49 31.07 -1.22
CA LEU A 186 9.04 31.80 -2.36
C LEU A 186 10.43 31.29 -2.75
N PHE A 187 10.81 30.11 -2.22
CA PHE A 187 12.12 29.47 -2.38
C PHE A 187 13.30 30.33 -1.92
N SER A 188 13.04 31.34 -1.07
CA SER A 188 14.09 32.10 -0.44
C SER A 188 14.66 31.35 0.77
N PRO A 189 15.99 31.33 0.94
CA PRO A 189 16.63 30.68 2.10
C PRO A 189 16.06 31.20 3.42
N ILE A 190 15.95 30.32 4.42
CA ILE A 190 15.61 30.68 5.80
C ILE A 190 16.87 30.54 6.65
N PRO A 191 17.62 31.63 6.89
CA PRO A 191 18.85 31.61 7.65
C PRO A 191 18.60 31.63 9.16
N ASP A 192 19.60 31.19 9.93
CA ASP A 192 19.64 31.22 11.40
C ASP A 192 18.40 30.65 12.10
N ASN A 193 17.78 29.66 11.48
CA ASN A 193 16.58 29.01 12.01
C ASN A 193 16.92 27.73 12.75
N THR A 194 16.33 27.57 13.94
CA THR A 194 16.52 26.37 14.74
C THR A 194 15.80 25.18 14.11
N VAL A 195 16.54 24.10 13.89
CA VAL A 195 16.06 22.83 13.36
C VAL A 195 16.30 21.74 14.41
N GLU A 196 15.22 21.13 14.85
CA GLU A 196 15.29 19.88 15.62
C GLU A 196 15.13 18.70 14.67
N TYR A 197 16.06 17.76 14.70
CA TYR A 197 15.93 16.55 13.89
C TYR A 197 16.28 15.30 14.67
N SER A 198 15.71 14.20 14.28
CA SER A 198 16.04 12.88 14.80
C SER A 198 16.43 11.94 13.65
N LEU A 199 17.52 11.20 13.85
CA LEU A 199 17.98 10.16 12.94
C LEU A 199 17.60 8.81 13.52
N CYS A 200 16.85 8.01 12.76
CA CYS A 200 16.56 6.63 13.10
C CYS A 200 17.37 5.74 12.16
N ILE A 201 18.39 5.07 12.69
CA ILE A 201 19.28 4.18 11.94
C ILE A 201 19.32 2.83 12.64
N ASN A 202 19.01 1.76 11.91
CA ASN A 202 18.90 0.40 12.47
C ASN A 202 17.98 0.30 13.71
N GLY A 203 16.88 1.07 13.70
CA GLY A 203 15.92 1.10 14.80
C GLY A 203 16.36 1.94 16.01
N ARG A 204 17.58 2.49 16.01
CA ARG A 204 18.07 3.39 17.06
C ARG A 204 17.82 4.84 16.65
N THR A 205 17.17 5.61 17.51
CA THR A 205 16.86 7.02 17.26
C THR A 205 17.78 7.93 18.08
N THR A 206 18.47 8.85 17.40
CA THR A 206 19.23 9.93 18.02
C THR A 206 18.56 11.27 17.73
N ARG A 207 18.58 12.21 18.69
CA ARG A 207 17.99 13.54 18.54
C ARG A 207 19.09 14.59 18.52
N HIS A 208 18.92 15.54 17.63
CA HIS A 208 19.88 16.61 17.38
C HIS A 208 19.15 17.95 17.24
N MET A 209 19.86 19.01 17.57
CA MET A 209 19.42 20.39 17.37
C MET A 209 20.53 21.14 16.64
N THR A 210 20.18 21.89 15.61
CA THR A 210 21.10 22.69 14.82
C THR A 210 20.44 23.97 14.34
N ARG A 211 21.22 24.81 13.61
CA ARG A 211 20.68 25.99 12.95
C ARG A 211 21.05 25.99 11.50
N THR A 212 20.19 26.57 10.68
CA THR A 212 20.51 26.85 9.28
C THR A 212 21.55 27.94 9.17
N ASP A 213 22.47 27.79 8.21
CA ASP A 213 23.49 28.82 7.88
C ASP A 213 22.86 30.02 7.13
N LYS A 214 23.71 30.97 6.73
CA LYS A 214 23.27 32.19 6.00
C LYS A 214 22.55 31.88 4.67
N ASP A 215 22.82 30.73 4.07
CA ASP A 215 22.27 30.27 2.81
C ASP A 215 21.11 29.29 3.02
N GLY A 216 20.62 29.15 4.28
CA GLY A 216 19.49 28.30 4.63
C GLY A 216 19.82 26.81 4.75
N PHE A 217 21.10 26.42 4.79
CA PHE A 217 21.48 25.01 4.88
C PHE A 217 21.81 24.60 6.32
N PHE A 218 21.51 23.35 6.64
CA PHE A 218 22.14 22.62 7.72
C PHE A 218 22.66 21.30 7.21
N ARG A 219 23.67 20.71 7.89
CA ARG A 219 24.33 19.48 7.47
C ARG A 219 24.36 18.49 8.61
N PHE A 220 24.20 17.21 8.24
CA PHE A 220 24.42 16.08 9.12
C PHE A 220 25.11 14.97 8.35
N TRP A 221 25.64 13.99 9.07
CA TRP A 221 26.21 12.82 8.45
C TRP A 221 25.67 11.55 9.09
N PHE A 222 25.65 10.49 8.34
CA PHE A 222 25.28 9.17 8.82
C PHE A 222 26.06 8.09 8.08
N ARG A 223 26.02 6.85 8.59
CA ARG A 223 26.46 5.67 7.87
C ARG A 223 25.22 4.94 7.39
N PRO A 224 25.10 4.72 6.07
CA PRO A 224 23.98 3.97 5.52
C PRO A 224 23.94 2.56 6.11
N SER A 225 22.75 2.03 6.26
CA SER A 225 22.54 0.65 6.62
C SER A 225 21.64 -0.02 5.58
N PRO A 226 21.68 -1.35 5.44
CA PRO A 226 20.77 -2.06 4.54
C PRO A 226 19.32 -2.01 4.99
N ASN A 227 19.03 -1.37 6.15
CA ASN A 227 17.69 -1.24 6.68
C ASN A 227 16.94 -0.09 5.98
N MET A 228 16.00 -0.44 5.12
CA MET A 228 15.17 0.51 4.38
C MET A 228 14.21 1.34 5.27
N ALA A 229 14.14 1.06 6.56
CA ALA A 229 13.34 1.85 7.51
C ALA A 229 14.10 3.06 8.07
N ASP A 230 15.39 3.21 7.76
CA ASP A 230 16.19 4.33 8.23
C ASP A 230 15.69 5.66 7.67
N HIS A 231 15.56 6.64 8.55
CA HIS A 231 14.96 7.92 8.18
C HIS A 231 15.46 9.07 9.08
N ILE A 232 15.33 10.28 8.54
CA ILE A 232 15.40 11.50 9.31
C ILE A 232 13.99 12.07 9.53
N ARG A 233 13.69 12.52 10.74
CA ARG A 233 12.51 13.33 11.05
C ARG A 233 12.98 14.72 11.46
N MET A 234 12.47 15.74 10.80
CA MET A 234 12.85 17.13 11.00
C MET A 234 11.66 17.93 11.51
N ASN A 235 11.87 18.68 12.59
CA ASN A 235 10.94 19.67 13.11
C ASN A 235 11.57 21.04 12.91
N ILE A 236 10.99 21.81 12.01
CA ILE A 236 11.47 23.15 11.65
C ILE A 236 10.40 24.16 12.05
N ASN A 237 10.74 25.12 12.90
CA ASN A 237 9.83 26.18 13.28
C ASN A 237 10.29 27.49 12.64
N ALA A 238 9.61 27.95 11.60
CA ALA A 238 9.90 29.17 10.91
C ALA A 238 8.66 30.07 10.90
N ASN A 239 8.84 31.35 11.29
CA ASN A 239 7.78 32.35 11.29
C ASN A 239 6.50 31.93 12.03
N GLY A 240 6.65 31.18 13.15
CA GLY A 240 5.52 30.69 13.95
C GLY A 240 4.80 29.47 13.39
N ARG A 241 5.30 28.90 12.28
CA ARG A 241 4.79 27.65 11.69
C ARG A 241 5.77 26.52 11.89
N LYS A 242 5.24 25.35 12.23
CA LYS A 242 6.02 24.15 12.50
C LYS A 242 5.87 23.16 11.34
N LEU A 243 6.99 22.85 10.67
CA LEU A 243 7.07 21.74 9.73
C LEU A 243 7.54 20.49 10.48
N ASP A 244 6.79 19.41 10.37
CA ASP A 244 7.20 18.06 10.81
C ASP A 244 7.33 17.19 9.56
N ARG A 245 8.56 16.87 9.16
CA ARG A 245 8.84 16.11 7.94
C ARG A 245 9.71 14.90 8.23
N LYS A 246 9.29 13.76 7.72
CA LYS A 246 10.08 12.52 7.77
C LYS A 246 10.53 12.15 6.37
N VAL A 247 11.83 11.92 6.21
CA VAL A 247 12.45 11.57 4.93
C VAL A 247 13.26 10.30 5.12
N GLN A 248 13.10 9.35 4.22
CA GLN A 248 13.88 8.12 4.20
C GLN A 248 15.33 8.43 3.86
N LEU A 249 16.27 7.77 4.54
CA LEU A 249 17.69 7.88 4.23
C LEU A 249 18.11 6.86 3.16
N PRO A 250 19.11 7.18 2.31
CA PRO A 250 19.66 6.21 1.39
C PRO A 250 20.32 5.04 2.14
N SER A 251 20.19 3.85 1.57
CA SER A 251 20.73 2.61 2.14
C SER A 251 22.07 2.18 1.54
N PHE A 252 22.65 2.99 0.65
CA PHE A 252 23.90 2.67 -0.04
C PHE A 252 25.09 3.32 0.64
N GLU A 253 26.18 2.59 0.76
CA GLU A 253 27.47 3.09 1.27
C GLU A 253 28.25 3.84 0.17
N ASP A 254 27.92 3.59 -1.09
CA ASP A 254 28.52 4.17 -2.28
C ASP A 254 27.50 4.97 -3.09
N ASP A 255 28.01 5.82 -3.97
CA ASP A 255 27.26 6.64 -4.94
C ASP A 255 26.40 5.79 -5.87
N PHE A 256 26.82 4.56 -6.18
CA PHE A 256 25.99 3.59 -6.87
C PHE A 256 26.38 2.15 -6.53
N SER A 257 25.46 1.24 -6.79
CA SER A 257 25.69 -0.19 -6.70
C SER A 257 25.29 -0.88 -8.00
N ALA A 258 25.88 -2.04 -8.28
CA ALA A 258 25.50 -2.87 -9.42
C ALA A 258 25.36 -4.35 -8.98
N LYS A 259 24.30 -5.00 -9.47
CA LYS A 259 24.06 -6.43 -9.25
C LYS A 259 24.14 -7.16 -10.58
N PHE A 260 24.80 -8.30 -10.60
CA PHE A 260 24.99 -9.16 -11.76
C PHE A 260 24.15 -10.43 -11.60
N LEU A 261 23.34 -10.73 -12.60
CA LEU A 261 22.29 -11.72 -12.56
C LEU A 261 22.40 -12.64 -13.78
N PRO A 262 22.96 -13.85 -13.60
CA PRO A 262 23.00 -14.83 -14.68
C PRO A 262 21.60 -15.25 -15.12
N GLU A 263 21.36 -15.39 -16.42
CA GLU A 263 20.05 -15.61 -17.06
C GLU A 263 19.25 -16.77 -16.44
N SER A 264 19.92 -17.82 -16.00
CA SER A 264 19.26 -19.01 -15.42
C SER A 264 19.29 -19.08 -13.89
N GLY A 265 19.72 -18.00 -13.25
CA GLY A 265 19.87 -17.88 -11.80
C GLY A 265 21.29 -18.18 -11.30
N ASN A 266 22.02 -19.13 -11.90
CA ASN A 266 23.41 -19.46 -11.54
C ASN A 266 24.33 -19.31 -12.74
N LEU A 267 25.53 -18.80 -12.50
CA LEU A 267 26.59 -18.81 -13.49
C LEU A 267 27.22 -20.23 -13.54
N VAL A 268 27.28 -20.83 -14.72
CA VAL A 268 27.77 -22.21 -14.93
C VAL A 268 29.03 -22.17 -15.77
N ALA A 269 30.08 -22.85 -15.30
CA ALA A 269 31.36 -22.89 -15.99
C ALA A 269 31.29 -23.64 -17.34
N GLY A 270 31.98 -23.13 -18.35
CA GLY A 270 32.14 -23.75 -19.66
C GLY A 270 30.93 -23.64 -20.58
N ILE A 271 29.89 -22.86 -20.19
CA ILE A 271 28.70 -22.63 -21.00
C ILE A 271 28.53 -21.13 -21.25
N ASP A 272 28.34 -20.74 -22.53
CA ASP A 272 28.02 -19.37 -22.88
C ASP A 272 26.67 -18.98 -22.24
N GLN A 273 26.71 -17.93 -21.44
CA GLN A 273 25.54 -17.50 -20.66
C GLN A 273 25.39 -15.99 -20.70
N VAL A 274 24.16 -15.51 -20.84
CA VAL A 274 23.83 -14.11 -20.69
C VAL A 274 23.85 -13.73 -19.21
N ILE A 275 24.54 -12.66 -18.89
CA ILE A 275 24.53 -12.04 -17.56
C ILE A 275 23.92 -10.67 -17.72
N ALA A 276 22.77 -10.47 -17.09
CA ALA A 276 22.21 -9.15 -16.97
C ALA A 276 22.77 -8.44 -15.74
N PHE A 277 22.78 -7.12 -15.76
CA PHE A 277 23.12 -6.34 -14.59
C PHE A 277 22.19 -5.13 -14.45
N LYS A 278 22.06 -4.64 -13.23
CA LYS A 278 21.34 -3.41 -12.91
C LYS A 278 22.21 -2.54 -12.02
N ALA A 279 22.56 -1.34 -12.50
CA ALA A 279 23.24 -0.30 -11.76
C ALA A 279 22.21 0.70 -11.21
N VAL A 280 22.26 0.95 -9.91
CA VAL A 280 21.30 1.79 -9.19
C VAL A 280 22.07 2.84 -8.40
N GLY A 281 21.72 4.10 -8.61
CA GLY A 281 22.28 5.21 -7.88
C GLY A 281 21.66 5.42 -6.51
N ILE A 282 22.14 6.44 -5.81
CA ILE A 282 21.65 6.81 -4.47
C ILE A 282 20.17 7.16 -4.43
N SER A 283 19.61 7.65 -5.55
CA SER A 283 18.18 7.93 -5.67
C SER A 283 17.30 6.68 -5.68
N GLY A 284 17.90 5.48 -5.71
CA GLY A 284 17.21 4.22 -5.91
C GLY A 284 16.76 3.97 -7.35
N LEU A 285 17.12 4.88 -8.26
CA LEU A 285 16.83 4.77 -9.69
C LEU A 285 18.05 4.26 -10.45
N GLY A 286 17.79 3.66 -11.62
CA GLY A 286 18.85 3.20 -12.53
C GLY A 286 19.72 4.34 -13.03
N ILE A 287 21.00 4.11 -13.11
CA ILE A 287 21.97 5.08 -13.65
C ILE A 287 22.72 4.51 -14.85
N GLU A 288 23.15 5.40 -15.73
CA GLU A 288 24.00 5.04 -16.86
C GLU A 288 25.44 4.81 -16.39
N VAL A 289 25.94 3.62 -16.69
CA VAL A 289 27.33 3.24 -16.42
C VAL A 289 27.92 2.50 -17.62
N GLU A 290 29.21 2.62 -17.80
CA GLU A 290 29.99 1.84 -18.77
C GLU A 290 31.29 1.32 -18.13
N GLY A 291 31.86 0.28 -18.70
CA GLY A 291 33.08 -0.31 -18.19
C GLY A 291 33.43 -1.64 -18.81
N ALA A 292 34.19 -2.45 -18.09
CA ALA A 292 34.65 -3.73 -18.59
C ALA A 292 34.62 -4.81 -17.51
N VAL A 293 34.46 -6.04 -17.94
CA VAL A 293 34.66 -7.24 -17.12
C VAL A 293 36.11 -7.73 -17.36
N VAL A 294 36.80 -7.96 -16.26
CA VAL A 294 38.18 -8.50 -16.26
C VAL A 294 38.28 -9.72 -15.36
N THR A 295 39.26 -10.59 -15.60
CA THR A 295 39.63 -11.65 -14.66
C THR A 295 40.33 -11.06 -13.45
N LYS A 296 40.49 -11.87 -12.39
CA LYS A 296 41.31 -11.49 -11.22
C LYS A 296 42.74 -11.11 -11.59
N SER A 297 43.31 -11.70 -12.64
CA SER A 297 44.63 -11.38 -13.17
C SER A 297 44.66 -10.10 -14.03
N GLY A 298 43.53 -9.44 -14.28
CA GLY A 298 43.44 -8.21 -15.07
C GLY A 298 43.24 -8.42 -16.58
N VAL A 299 42.99 -9.64 -17.04
CA VAL A 299 42.71 -9.90 -18.45
C VAL A 299 41.29 -9.41 -18.77
N LYS A 300 41.15 -8.52 -19.76
CA LYS A 300 39.88 -8.01 -20.21
C LYS A 300 39.11 -9.11 -20.98
N ILE A 301 37.85 -9.30 -20.58
CA ILE A 301 36.92 -10.26 -21.18
C ILE A 301 36.01 -9.56 -22.19
N CYS A 302 35.27 -8.53 -21.75
CA CYS A 302 34.36 -7.76 -22.58
C CYS A 302 34.12 -6.36 -22.03
N ASP A 303 33.62 -5.47 -22.90
CA ASP A 303 33.04 -4.18 -22.49
C ASP A 303 31.58 -4.37 -22.14
N ILE A 304 31.12 -3.62 -21.16
CA ILE A 304 29.74 -3.63 -20.70
C ILE A 304 29.22 -2.20 -20.52
N ARG A 305 27.95 -2.00 -20.81
CA ARG A 305 27.27 -0.71 -20.62
C ARG A 305 25.80 -0.93 -20.31
N THR A 306 25.20 0.04 -19.66
CA THR A 306 23.76 0.09 -19.48
C THR A 306 23.05 0.44 -20.79
N GLU A 307 21.89 -0.15 -21.00
CA GLU A 307 21.06 0.02 -22.19
C GLU A 307 19.77 0.78 -21.86
N HIS A 308 19.15 0.48 -20.72
CA HIS A 308 17.89 1.09 -20.30
C HIS A 308 17.71 1.10 -18.78
N CYS A 309 17.38 2.24 -18.18
CA CYS A 309 17.09 2.39 -16.73
C CYS A 309 18.12 1.67 -15.83
N GLY A 310 19.40 1.87 -16.10
CA GLY A 310 20.48 1.24 -15.36
C GLY A 310 20.68 -0.25 -15.63
N MET A 311 19.92 -0.85 -16.54
CA MET A 311 20.04 -2.26 -16.92
C MET A 311 20.87 -2.43 -18.18
N GLY A 312 21.59 -3.53 -18.23
CA GLY A 312 22.34 -3.97 -19.42
C GLY A 312 22.63 -5.46 -19.36
N SER A 313 23.17 -6.00 -20.44
CA SER A 313 23.53 -7.42 -20.50
C SER A 313 24.81 -7.66 -21.30
N PHE A 314 25.45 -8.77 -21.05
CA PHE A 314 26.61 -9.26 -21.80
C PHE A 314 26.66 -10.80 -21.74
N THR A 315 27.44 -11.39 -22.63
CA THR A 315 27.66 -12.85 -22.64
C THR A 315 29.00 -13.18 -22.02
N LEU A 316 29.04 -14.21 -21.19
CA LEU A 316 30.24 -14.71 -20.55
C LEU A 316 30.30 -16.23 -20.64
N ASN A 317 31.47 -16.78 -21.08
CA ASN A 317 31.85 -18.17 -20.88
C ASN A 317 32.79 -18.24 -19.66
N ALA A 318 32.16 -18.45 -18.50
CA ALA A 318 32.93 -18.45 -17.26
C ALA A 318 33.75 -19.74 -17.10
N GLN A 319 34.96 -19.61 -16.57
CA GLN A 319 35.78 -20.76 -16.20
C GLN A 319 35.55 -21.11 -14.74
N ALA A 320 35.68 -22.40 -14.42
CA ALA A 320 35.68 -22.86 -13.03
C ALA A 320 36.87 -22.21 -12.28
N ASP A 321 36.62 -21.82 -11.04
CA ASP A 321 37.63 -21.24 -10.13
C ASP A 321 38.20 -19.86 -10.56
N GLU A 322 37.72 -19.25 -11.65
CA GLU A 322 38.06 -17.88 -12.03
C GLU A 322 37.13 -16.86 -11.37
N THR A 323 37.70 -15.76 -10.93
CA THR A 323 36.98 -14.63 -10.38
C THR A 323 36.89 -13.51 -11.40
N TYR A 324 35.69 -13.08 -11.72
CA TYR A 324 35.45 -11.99 -12.64
C TYR A 324 35.06 -10.71 -11.88
N ILE A 325 35.64 -9.60 -12.33
CA ILE A 325 35.40 -8.27 -11.72
C ILE A 325 34.90 -7.34 -12.81
N ALA A 326 33.75 -6.72 -12.58
CA ALA A 326 33.26 -5.66 -13.42
C ALA A 326 33.70 -4.32 -12.83
N THR A 327 34.42 -3.52 -13.60
CA THR A 327 34.76 -2.14 -13.25
C THR A 327 33.88 -1.22 -14.08
N LEU A 328 33.01 -0.45 -13.40
CA LEU A 328 31.99 0.41 -13.99
C LEU A 328 32.26 1.85 -13.63
N SER A 329 32.05 2.76 -14.59
CA SER A 329 32.20 4.21 -14.42
C SER A 329 30.94 4.93 -14.83
N THR A 330 30.54 5.95 -14.06
CA THR A 330 29.48 6.89 -14.43
C THR A 330 30.04 7.95 -15.39
N LYS A 331 29.16 8.70 -16.04
CA LYS A 331 29.54 9.85 -16.89
C LYS A 331 30.34 10.92 -16.13
N ASP A 332 30.09 11.05 -14.83
CA ASP A 332 30.79 12.00 -13.95
C ASP A 332 32.14 11.49 -13.46
N GLY A 333 32.60 10.33 -13.96
CA GLY A 333 33.92 9.76 -13.68
C GLY A 333 34.02 8.95 -12.39
N VAL A 334 32.93 8.73 -11.67
CA VAL A 334 32.93 7.86 -10.48
C VAL A 334 33.08 6.42 -10.93
N THR A 335 34.12 5.73 -10.46
CA THR A 335 34.42 4.34 -10.83
C THR A 335 34.29 3.41 -9.63
N ARG A 336 33.64 2.25 -9.82
CA ARG A 336 33.46 1.19 -8.82
C ARG A 336 33.71 -0.18 -9.44
N SER A 337 34.19 -1.09 -8.61
CA SER A 337 34.46 -2.48 -9.00
C SER A 337 33.54 -3.42 -8.24
N PHE A 338 32.97 -4.38 -8.95
CA PHE A 338 32.02 -5.35 -8.43
C PHE A 338 32.45 -6.76 -8.82
N THR A 339 32.44 -7.67 -7.87
CA THR A 339 32.74 -9.08 -8.14
C THR A 339 31.48 -9.77 -8.69
N LEU A 340 31.59 -10.45 -9.81
CA LEU A 340 30.55 -11.27 -10.39
C LEU A 340 30.26 -12.51 -9.53
N PRO A 341 29.08 -13.12 -9.65
CA PRO A 341 28.79 -14.41 -9.05
C PRO A 341 29.82 -15.46 -9.45
N MET A 342 30.20 -16.31 -8.52
CA MET A 342 31.17 -17.40 -8.78
C MET A 342 30.54 -18.44 -9.70
N ALA A 343 31.29 -18.90 -10.70
CA ALA A 343 30.85 -19.93 -11.62
C ALA A 343 30.77 -21.30 -10.92
N GLN A 344 29.60 -21.94 -11.04
CA GLN A 344 29.40 -23.30 -10.54
C GLN A 344 30.01 -24.31 -11.52
N PRO A 345 30.76 -25.33 -11.06
CA PRO A 345 31.38 -26.33 -11.95
C PRO A 345 30.33 -27.20 -12.66
N SER A 346 29.10 -27.24 -12.16
CA SER A 346 27.99 -28.00 -12.74
C SER A 346 26.67 -27.27 -12.63
N GLY A 347 25.82 -27.42 -13.63
CA GLY A 347 24.56 -26.76 -13.68
C GLY A 347 23.78 -26.93 -14.98
N CYS A 348 22.72 -26.16 -15.08
CA CYS A 348 21.85 -26.09 -16.23
C CYS A 348 21.63 -24.62 -16.61
N VAL A 349 21.74 -24.31 -17.90
CA VAL A 349 21.53 -22.98 -18.47
C VAL A 349 20.36 -23.01 -19.44
N ILE A 350 19.44 -22.09 -19.26
CA ILE A 350 18.32 -21.81 -20.15
C ILE A 350 18.72 -20.67 -21.08
N SER A 351 18.64 -20.86 -22.38
CA SER A 351 18.74 -19.80 -23.39
C SER A 351 17.40 -19.63 -24.04
N LEU A 352 16.86 -18.45 -24.01
CA LEU A 352 15.56 -18.12 -24.56
C LEU A 352 15.70 -16.96 -25.55
N ARG A 353 15.34 -17.20 -26.82
CA ARG A 353 15.51 -16.21 -27.89
C ARG A 353 14.24 -16.14 -28.75
N PRO A 354 13.92 -14.98 -29.37
CA PRO A 354 12.90 -14.93 -30.39
C PRO A 354 13.23 -15.87 -31.55
N ASP A 355 12.26 -16.69 -32.00
CA ASP A 355 12.35 -17.52 -33.22
C ASP A 355 11.56 -16.85 -34.34
N THR A 356 10.35 -16.40 -34.04
CA THR A 356 9.48 -15.57 -34.87
C THR A 356 8.69 -14.62 -34.01
N ALA A 357 7.91 -13.71 -34.61
CA ALA A 357 7.05 -12.78 -33.83
C ALA A 357 6.17 -13.49 -32.78
N ASN A 358 5.74 -14.72 -33.02
CA ASN A 358 4.83 -15.46 -32.16
C ASN A 358 5.44 -16.74 -31.57
N ARG A 359 6.76 -16.89 -31.59
CA ARG A 359 7.44 -18.08 -31.05
C ARG A 359 8.75 -17.72 -30.39
N LEU A 360 9.05 -18.40 -29.29
CA LEU A 360 10.35 -18.38 -28.65
C LEU A 360 11.08 -19.71 -28.87
N LEU A 361 12.36 -19.63 -29.15
CA LEU A 361 13.28 -20.77 -29.18
C LEU A 361 13.89 -20.95 -27.79
N LEU A 362 13.56 -22.07 -27.17
CA LEU A 362 14.12 -22.50 -25.90
C LEU A 362 15.20 -23.55 -26.14
N GLN A 363 16.41 -23.26 -25.67
CA GLN A 363 17.54 -24.21 -25.65
C GLN A 363 17.98 -24.41 -24.20
N ILE A 364 18.34 -25.65 -23.87
CA ILE A 364 18.81 -26.01 -22.54
C ILE A 364 20.19 -26.63 -22.68
N PHE A 365 21.16 -26.00 -22.05
CA PHE A 365 22.54 -26.46 -21.96
C PHE A 365 22.79 -27.03 -20.57
N THR A 366 23.51 -28.15 -20.51
CA THR A 366 23.76 -28.85 -19.25
C THR A 366 25.19 -29.35 -19.16
N THR A 367 25.70 -29.42 -17.97
CA THR A 367 26.95 -30.14 -17.66
C THR A 367 26.69 -31.64 -17.48
N GLU A 368 27.74 -32.48 -17.46
CA GLU A 368 27.58 -33.92 -17.28
C GLU A 368 26.88 -34.34 -16.00
N ALA A 369 27.01 -33.56 -14.93
CA ALA A 369 26.34 -33.79 -13.65
C ALA A 369 24.80 -33.66 -13.73
N TYR A 370 24.31 -33.00 -14.79
CA TYR A 370 22.88 -32.81 -15.03
C TYR A 370 22.48 -33.39 -16.39
N PRO A 371 22.41 -34.72 -16.54
CA PRO A 371 22.05 -35.31 -17.82
C PRO A 371 20.63 -34.97 -18.23
N ARG A 372 20.45 -34.56 -19.49
CA ARG A 372 19.19 -34.03 -20.03
C ARG A 372 17.99 -34.95 -19.81
N HIS A 373 18.18 -36.28 -19.86
CA HIS A 373 17.10 -37.24 -19.67
C HIS A 373 16.50 -37.22 -18.24
N ASN A 374 17.24 -36.69 -17.24
CA ASN A 374 16.73 -36.49 -15.90
C ASN A 374 16.06 -35.13 -15.70
N LEU A 375 16.06 -34.27 -16.69
CA LEU A 375 15.50 -32.93 -16.61
C LEU A 375 14.14 -32.84 -17.29
N VAL A 376 13.31 -31.94 -16.79
CA VAL A 376 12.00 -31.58 -17.36
C VAL A 376 11.90 -30.08 -17.41
N ALA A 377 11.43 -29.53 -18.53
CA ALA A 377 11.09 -28.11 -18.64
C ALA A 377 9.58 -27.93 -18.41
N ILE A 378 9.24 -27.02 -17.51
CA ILE A 378 7.87 -26.60 -17.24
C ILE A 378 7.74 -25.17 -17.73
N VAL A 379 6.78 -24.90 -18.62
CA VAL A 379 6.44 -23.56 -19.07
C VAL A 379 5.10 -23.18 -18.47
N GLN A 380 5.06 -22.05 -17.80
CA GLN A 380 3.84 -21.57 -17.17
C GLN A 380 3.64 -20.07 -17.42
N SER A 381 2.38 -19.66 -17.45
CA SER A 381 1.95 -18.27 -17.48
C SER A 381 0.81 -18.04 -16.50
N ARG A 382 0.89 -16.98 -15.69
CA ARG A 382 -0.08 -16.67 -14.62
C ARG A 382 -0.43 -17.88 -13.71
N GLY A 383 0.57 -18.75 -13.45
CA GLY A 383 0.39 -19.93 -12.62
C GLY A 383 -0.26 -21.14 -13.31
N ILE A 384 -0.65 -21.05 -14.57
CA ILE A 384 -1.10 -22.22 -15.35
C ILE A 384 0.10 -22.88 -16.01
N VAL A 385 0.23 -24.19 -15.81
CA VAL A 385 1.18 -25.01 -16.54
C VAL A 385 0.66 -25.21 -17.96
N ASN A 386 1.35 -24.59 -18.91
CA ASN A 386 1.00 -24.67 -20.34
C ASN A 386 1.69 -25.86 -21.02
N TYR A 387 2.95 -26.11 -20.66
CA TYR A 387 3.74 -27.21 -21.21
C TYR A 387 4.57 -27.88 -20.12
N VAL A 388 4.66 -29.20 -20.21
CA VAL A 388 5.64 -30.03 -19.49
C VAL A 388 6.38 -30.84 -20.55
N VAL A 389 7.67 -30.59 -20.70
CA VAL A 389 8.49 -31.19 -21.74
C VAL A 389 9.55 -32.08 -21.11
N GLU A 390 9.44 -33.38 -21.31
CA GLU A 390 10.32 -34.39 -20.75
C GLU A 390 11.50 -34.74 -21.63
N ASP A 391 11.40 -34.50 -22.93
CA ASP A 391 12.49 -34.66 -23.89
C ASP A 391 13.14 -33.30 -24.19
N LEU A 392 14.32 -33.09 -23.67
CA LEU A 392 15.12 -31.88 -23.82
C LEU A 392 16.33 -32.09 -24.77
N SER A 393 16.30 -33.13 -25.59
CA SER A 393 17.38 -33.42 -26.54
C SER A 393 17.50 -32.39 -27.66
N HIS A 394 16.37 -31.74 -27.97
CA HIS A 394 16.28 -30.73 -29.05
C HIS A 394 15.84 -29.37 -28.50
N ALA A 395 16.10 -28.33 -29.30
CA ALA A 395 15.54 -27.00 -29.05
C ALA A 395 14.01 -27.03 -29.19
N LEU A 396 13.32 -26.35 -28.29
CA LEU A 396 11.87 -26.29 -28.24
C LEU A 396 11.37 -24.96 -28.78
N ARG A 397 10.35 -25.01 -29.62
CA ARG A 397 9.64 -23.82 -30.09
C ARG A 397 8.38 -23.64 -29.28
N ILE A 398 8.31 -22.58 -28.50
CA ILE A 398 7.17 -22.26 -27.63
C ILE A 398 6.26 -21.28 -28.36
N PRO A 399 5.03 -21.70 -28.79
CA PRO A 399 4.07 -20.77 -29.35
C PRO A 399 3.47 -19.88 -28.29
N LEU A 400 3.64 -18.56 -28.45
CA LEU A 400 3.21 -17.56 -27.47
C LEU A 400 1.68 -17.43 -27.39
N GLU A 401 0.96 -17.69 -28.48
CA GLU A 401 -0.50 -17.65 -28.55
C GLU A 401 -1.25 -18.56 -27.56
N LYS A 402 -0.56 -19.63 -27.11
CA LYS A 402 -1.10 -20.56 -26.10
C LYS A 402 -0.81 -20.15 -24.67
N LEU A 403 -0.03 -19.09 -24.49
CA LEU A 403 0.31 -18.56 -23.18
C LEU A 403 -0.59 -17.36 -22.87
N ARG A 404 -0.77 -17.10 -21.59
CA ARG A 404 -1.48 -15.91 -21.14
C ARG A 404 -0.54 -14.70 -21.14
N SER A 405 -1.08 -13.52 -21.47
CA SER A 405 -0.35 -12.26 -21.47
C SER A 405 0.24 -11.94 -20.08
N GLY A 406 1.40 -11.29 -20.07
CA GLY A 406 2.14 -10.91 -18.88
C GLY A 406 3.38 -11.78 -18.65
N VAL A 407 3.86 -11.82 -17.41
CA VAL A 407 5.05 -12.56 -17.05
C VAL A 407 4.80 -14.07 -17.10
N ALA A 408 5.65 -14.77 -17.84
CA ALA A 408 5.70 -16.21 -17.95
C ALA A 408 7.07 -16.72 -17.51
N GLN A 409 7.17 -18.01 -17.25
CA GLN A 409 8.39 -18.62 -16.74
C GLN A 409 8.65 -19.98 -17.37
N VAL A 410 9.91 -20.22 -17.72
CA VAL A 410 10.48 -21.55 -17.94
C VAL A 410 11.17 -21.98 -16.65
N THR A 411 10.86 -23.17 -16.18
CA THR A 411 11.50 -23.78 -15.01
C THR A 411 12.03 -25.15 -15.41
N VAL A 412 13.29 -25.41 -15.19
CA VAL A 412 13.89 -26.73 -15.38
C VAL A 412 14.00 -27.42 -14.02
N VAL A 413 13.47 -28.63 -13.96
CA VAL A 413 13.39 -29.44 -12.73
C VAL A 413 14.11 -30.74 -12.96
N ASP A 414 14.90 -31.16 -11.98
CA ASP A 414 15.48 -32.49 -11.92
C ASP A 414 14.40 -33.49 -11.43
N LYS A 415 14.08 -34.49 -12.26
CA LYS A 415 13.05 -35.51 -11.98
C LYS A 415 13.36 -36.33 -10.74
N LEU A 416 14.63 -36.59 -10.47
CA LEU A 416 15.07 -37.46 -9.35
C LEU A 416 14.94 -36.75 -8.01
N THR A 417 15.43 -35.51 -7.95
CA THR A 417 15.44 -34.72 -6.71
C THR A 417 14.18 -33.87 -6.53
N ARG A 418 13.39 -33.69 -7.61
CA ARG A 418 12.25 -32.76 -7.71
C ARG A 418 12.60 -31.32 -7.37
N LYS A 419 13.86 -30.93 -7.55
CA LYS A 419 14.34 -29.58 -7.28
C LYS A 419 14.43 -28.78 -8.57
N VAL A 420 14.14 -27.51 -8.48
CA VAL A 420 14.39 -26.55 -9.55
C VAL A 420 15.88 -26.33 -9.70
N VAL A 421 16.39 -26.48 -10.90
CA VAL A 421 17.80 -26.32 -11.24
C VAL A 421 18.11 -25.06 -12.05
N ALA A 422 17.14 -24.57 -12.83
CA ALA A 422 17.26 -23.32 -13.57
C ALA A 422 15.87 -22.69 -13.78
N GLN A 423 15.82 -21.37 -13.84
CA GLN A 423 14.57 -20.61 -14.09
C GLN A 423 14.86 -19.40 -14.97
N ARG A 424 13.91 -19.07 -15.84
CA ARG A 424 13.96 -17.91 -16.73
C ARG A 424 12.60 -17.30 -16.87
N LEU A 425 12.47 -16.02 -16.57
CA LEU A 425 11.26 -15.25 -16.86
C LEU A 425 11.28 -14.74 -18.29
N PHE A 426 10.11 -14.60 -18.88
CA PHE A 426 9.93 -13.94 -20.16
C PHE A 426 8.56 -13.28 -20.19
N PHE A 427 8.38 -12.32 -21.07
CA PHE A 427 7.12 -11.62 -21.18
C PHE A 427 6.34 -12.10 -22.41
N VAL A 428 5.04 -12.30 -22.22
CA VAL A 428 4.10 -12.63 -23.29
C VAL A 428 3.24 -11.41 -23.56
N ARG A 429 3.43 -10.78 -24.71
CA ARG A 429 2.49 -9.78 -25.19
C ARG A 429 1.19 -10.47 -25.56
N GLY A 430 0.10 -10.04 -24.96
CA GLY A 430 -1.21 -10.66 -25.18
C GLY A 430 -2.16 -9.72 -25.89
N ALA A 431 -3.26 -10.29 -26.23
CA ALA A 431 -4.40 -9.61 -26.76
C ALA A 431 -4.94 -8.58 -25.71
N VAL A 432 -5.17 -7.36 -26.12
CA VAL A 432 -5.76 -6.27 -25.34
C VAL A 432 -7.00 -5.75 -26.06
N ALA A 433 -7.97 -5.31 -25.27
CA ALA A 433 -9.12 -4.60 -25.81
C ALA A 433 -8.74 -3.16 -26.18
N ASN A 434 -9.49 -2.54 -27.06
CA ASN A 434 -9.30 -1.17 -27.49
C ASN A 434 -10.63 -0.42 -27.50
N ALA A 435 -10.60 0.86 -27.14
CA ALA A 435 -11.76 1.75 -27.21
C ALA A 435 -11.47 2.89 -28.18
N THR A 436 -12.36 3.07 -29.16
CA THR A 436 -12.37 4.30 -29.94
C THR A 436 -13.10 5.37 -29.13
N ILE A 437 -12.42 6.50 -28.87
CA ILE A 437 -12.94 7.63 -28.09
C ILE A 437 -13.37 8.71 -29.09
N THR A 438 -14.65 9.05 -29.11
CA THR A 438 -15.23 10.01 -30.05
C THR A 438 -15.90 11.15 -29.30
N PRO A 439 -15.27 12.33 -29.19
CA PRO A 439 -15.91 13.49 -28.58
C PRO A 439 -16.93 14.14 -29.54
N SER A 440 -18.00 14.70 -28.98
CA SER A 440 -19.03 15.43 -29.71
C SER A 440 -18.51 16.73 -30.35
N VAL A 441 -17.40 17.26 -29.84
CA VAL A 441 -16.75 18.48 -30.34
C VAL A 441 -15.26 18.23 -30.50
N LYS A 442 -14.64 18.82 -31.53
CA LYS A 442 -13.19 18.77 -31.73
C LYS A 442 -12.44 19.69 -30.79
N LYS A 443 -13.04 20.85 -30.48
CA LYS A 443 -12.52 21.84 -29.54
C LYS A 443 -13.66 22.36 -28.72
N PHE A 444 -13.42 22.61 -27.46
CA PHE A 444 -14.46 23.09 -26.53
C PHE A 444 -14.18 24.51 -26.02
N SER A 445 -15.22 25.15 -25.53
CA SER A 445 -15.18 26.44 -24.83
C SER A 445 -15.43 26.24 -23.34
N PRO A 446 -15.13 27.23 -22.47
CA PRO A 446 -15.53 27.19 -21.06
C PRO A 446 -17.04 26.99 -20.88
N ARG A 447 -17.41 26.18 -19.89
CA ARG A 447 -18.81 25.85 -19.53
C ARG A 447 -19.64 25.28 -20.70
N GLU A 448 -18.98 24.58 -21.61
CA GLU A 448 -19.63 23.86 -22.72
C GLU A 448 -19.91 22.42 -22.32
N GLN A 449 -21.10 21.92 -22.66
CA GLN A 449 -21.39 20.50 -22.46
C GLN A 449 -20.70 19.68 -23.56
N VAL A 450 -19.92 18.70 -23.15
CA VAL A 450 -19.23 17.78 -24.04
C VAL A 450 -19.74 16.37 -23.77
N GLN A 451 -20.11 15.66 -24.83
CA GLN A 451 -20.39 14.23 -24.79
C GLN A 451 -19.19 13.49 -25.40
N ILE A 452 -18.85 12.37 -24.82
CA ILE A 452 -17.84 11.44 -25.35
C ILE A 452 -18.47 10.06 -25.47
N ASP A 453 -18.38 9.53 -26.69
CA ASP A 453 -18.83 8.19 -27.01
C ASP A 453 -17.62 7.24 -27.09
N PHE A 454 -17.78 6.06 -26.55
CA PHE A 454 -16.78 5.00 -26.54
C PHE A 454 -17.32 3.80 -27.32
N ALA A 455 -16.51 3.28 -28.24
CA ALA A 455 -16.78 2.03 -28.93
C ALA A 455 -15.69 1.01 -28.56
N VAL A 456 -16.04 0.06 -27.70
CA VAL A 456 -15.12 -0.93 -27.15
C VAL A 456 -15.12 -2.20 -27.98
N LYS A 457 -13.92 -2.63 -28.39
CA LYS A 457 -13.69 -3.86 -29.14
C LYS A 457 -12.66 -4.72 -28.40
N GLY A 458 -12.94 -6.01 -28.34
CA GLY A 458 -11.96 -6.99 -27.89
C GLY A 458 -10.84 -7.18 -28.92
N SER A 459 -9.86 -7.95 -28.57
CA SER A 459 -8.70 -8.27 -29.40
C SER A 459 -9.06 -8.96 -30.72
N SER A 460 -10.19 -9.65 -30.76
CA SER A 460 -10.76 -10.22 -32.00
C SER A 460 -11.38 -9.19 -32.94
N GLY A 461 -11.43 -7.91 -32.55
CA GLY A 461 -12.09 -6.82 -33.30
C GLY A 461 -13.61 -6.76 -33.10
N ASN A 462 -14.21 -7.72 -32.40
CA ASN A 462 -15.62 -7.73 -32.10
C ASN A 462 -15.98 -6.80 -30.95
N ALA A 463 -17.18 -6.22 -30.99
CA ALA A 463 -17.74 -5.45 -29.89
C ALA A 463 -17.85 -6.30 -28.63
N VAL A 464 -17.49 -5.75 -27.47
CA VAL A 464 -17.44 -6.50 -26.22
C VAL A 464 -17.98 -5.68 -25.06
N LYS A 465 -18.68 -6.37 -24.16
CA LYS A 465 -19.07 -5.80 -22.87
C LYS A 465 -17.87 -5.67 -21.96
N GLY A 466 -17.86 -4.65 -21.13
CA GLY A 466 -16.83 -4.47 -20.13
C GLY A 466 -17.23 -3.47 -19.04
N ASP A 467 -16.39 -3.40 -18.05
CA ASP A 467 -16.50 -2.45 -16.95
C ASP A 467 -15.27 -1.54 -16.98
N PHE A 468 -15.53 -0.24 -16.96
CA PHE A 468 -14.50 0.77 -17.17
C PHE A 468 -14.61 1.89 -16.15
N VAL A 469 -13.53 2.62 -16.02
CA VAL A 469 -13.42 3.90 -15.31
C VAL A 469 -13.06 4.95 -16.33
N VAL A 470 -13.68 6.11 -16.26
CA VAL A 470 -13.30 7.26 -17.08
C VAL A 470 -12.92 8.42 -16.20
N ALA A 471 -11.75 8.98 -16.46
CA ALA A 471 -11.28 10.23 -15.88
C ALA A 471 -11.12 11.27 -16.99
N VAL A 472 -11.63 12.48 -16.77
CA VAL A 472 -11.35 13.64 -17.60
C VAL A 472 -10.65 14.66 -16.73
N THR A 473 -9.40 15.00 -17.08
CA THR A 473 -8.53 15.85 -16.25
C THR A 473 -7.88 16.96 -17.07
N ASP A 474 -7.50 18.03 -16.41
CA ASP A 474 -6.71 19.13 -16.98
C ASP A 474 -5.32 18.59 -17.38
N ALA A 475 -5.05 18.48 -18.68
CA ALA A 475 -3.82 17.89 -19.20
C ALA A 475 -2.58 18.80 -19.04
N ASP A 476 -2.79 20.10 -18.92
CA ASP A 476 -1.70 21.07 -18.78
C ASP A 476 -1.18 21.12 -17.35
N LEU A 477 -2.08 21.04 -16.37
CA LEU A 477 -1.73 21.08 -14.95
C LEU A 477 -1.36 19.71 -14.38
N LEU A 478 -2.04 18.65 -14.84
CA LEU A 478 -1.89 17.31 -14.28
C LEU A 478 -1.04 16.42 -15.20
N LYS A 479 0.25 16.73 -15.27
CA LYS A 479 1.21 15.88 -15.99
C LYS A 479 1.56 14.66 -15.14
N GLU A 480 1.40 13.50 -15.73
CA GLU A 480 1.77 12.25 -15.09
C GLU A 480 3.28 12.10 -14.96
N SER A 481 3.72 11.50 -13.86
CA SER A 481 5.10 11.06 -13.72
C SER A 481 5.39 9.93 -14.71
N ALA A 482 6.61 9.88 -15.24
CA ALA A 482 7.08 8.75 -16.04
C ALA A 482 6.91 7.40 -15.29
N ASN A 483 7.03 7.42 -13.96
CA ASN A 483 6.88 6.23 -13.12
C ASN A 483 5.43 5.89 -12.75
N SER A 484 4.42 6.59 -13.30
CA SER A 484 3.02 6.24 -13.06
C SER A 484 2.65 4.93 -13.75
N ASP A 485 1.77 4.17 -13.11
CA ASP A 485 1.19 2.94 -13.64
C ASP A 485 -0.09 3.20 -14.45
N ASN A 486 -0.37 2.33 -15.41
CA ASN A 486 -1.70 2.10 -15.95
C ASN A 486 -2.10 0.63 -15.74
N ILE A 487 -3.31 0.25 -16.16
CA ILE A 487 -3.81 -1.11 -15.97
C ILE A 487 -2.91 -2.17 -16.63
N PHE A 488 -2.30 -1.87 -17.77
CA PHE A 488 -1.39 -2.82 -18.46
C PHE A 488 -0.12 -3.01 -17.63
N SER A 489 0.57 -1.92 -17.33
CA SER A 489 1.85 -1.99 -16.62
C SER A 489 1.70 -2.61 -15.24
N TYR A 490 0.62 -2.30 -14.52
CA TYR A 490 0.39 -2.90 -13.21
C TYR A 490 -0.03 -4.37 -13.32
N MET A 491 -1.09 -4.68 -14.08
CA MET A 491 -1.68 -6.01 -14.09
C MET A 491 -0.78 -7.07 -14.74
N LEU A 492 0.02 -6.68 -15.73
CA LEU A 492 0.84 -7.61 -16.50
C LEU A 492 2.32 -7.65 -16.08
N LEU A 493 2.82 -6.59 -15.41
CA LEU A 493 4.25 -6.45 -15.12
C LEU A 493 4.51 -6.17 -13.63
N ASN A 494 4.17 -4.99 -13.09
CA ASN A 494 4.58 -4.56 -11.75
C ASN A 494 4.04 -5.46 -10.64
N SER A 495 2.80 -5.94 -10.75
CA SER A 495 2.19 -6.84 -9.77
C SER A 495 2.77 -8.26 -9.80
N GLU A 496 3.57 -8.62 -10.80
CA GLU A 496 4.16 -9.95 -10.97
C GLU A 496 5.61 -10.03 -10.50
N LEU A 497 6.35 -8.92 -10.58
CA LEU A 497 7.81 -8.88 -10.37
C LEU A 497 8.17 -8.25 -9.02
N LYS A 498 9.31 -8.67 -8.47
CA LYS A 498 9.89 -8.09 -7.26
C LYS A 498 10.72 -6.85 -7.60
N GLY A 499 10.63 -5.85 -6.74
CA GLY A 499 11.38 -4.62 -6.88
C GLY A 499 10.66 -3.56 -7.72
N HIS A 500 11.27 -2.38 -7.78
CA HIS A 500 10.73 -1.25 -8.51
C HIS A 500 11.10 -1.31 -9.99
N ILE A 501 10.09 -1.14 -10.86
CA ILE A 501 10.26 -1.03 -12.30
C ILE A 501 10.06 0.44 -12.68
N GLU A 502 11.10 1.05 -13.22
CA GLU A 502 11.08 2.42 -13.67
C GLU A 502 10.36 2.56 -15.00
N ASN A 503 9.62 3.66 -15.15
CA ASN A 503 8.90 3.99 -16.37
C ASN A 503 8.05 2.81 -16.92
N PRO A 504 7.16 2.22 -16.10
CA PRO A 504 6.54 0.94 -16.44
C PRO A 504 5.61 1.00 -17.64
N LYS A 505 5.06 2.18 -17.98
CA LYS A 505 4.23 2.38 -19.19
C LYS A 505 5.04 2.28 -20.47
N TYR A 506 6.30 2.69 -20.45
CA TYR A 506 7.21 2.63 -21.59
C TYR A 506 7.20 1.26 -22.28
N TYR A 507 7.22 0.18 -21.51
CA TYR A 507 7.27 -1.17 -22.07
C TYR A 507 6.01 -1.57 -22.87
N PHE A 508 4.95 -0.76 -22.81
CA PHE A 508 3.66 -0.98 -23.49
C PHE A 508 3.36 0.06 -24.57
N GLU A 509 4.22 1.07 -24.76
CA GLU A 509 4.03 2.12 -25.77
C GLU A 509 4.15 1.60 -27.20
N ALA A 510 5.04 0.62 -27.44
CA ALA A 510 5.22 0.00 -28.75
C ALA A 510 5.56 -1.49 -28.63
N ASP A 511 5.26 -2.24 -29.69
CA ASP A 511 5.66 -3.63 -29.86
C ASP A 511 6.73 -3.72 -30.97
N ASP A 512 7.91 -3.20 -30.66
CA ASP A 512 9.08 -3.22 -31.52
C ASP A 512 10.27 -3.90 -30.83
N GLU A 513 11.32 -4.13 -31.60
CA GLU A 513 12.53 -4.83 -31.14
C GLU A 513 13.17 -4.15 -29.92
N LYS A 514 13.21 -2.80 -29.92
CA LYS A 514 13.81 -2.03 -28.81
C LYS A 514 13.02 -2.19 -27.51
N HIS A 515 11.69 -1.99 -27.55
CA HIS A 515 10.84 -2.13 -26.36
C HIS A 515 10.84 -3.57 -25.86
N ASN A 516 10.87 -4.55 -26.75
CA ASN A 516 10.94 -5.96 -26.40
C ASN A 516 12.30 -6.33 -25.75
N ALA A 517 13.42 -5.80 -26.28
CA ALA A 517 14.74 -6.00 -25.68
C ALA A 517 14.82 -5.38 -24.28
N HIS A 518 14.33 -4.15 -24.09
CA HIS A 518 14.28 -3.50 -22.79
C HIS A 518 13.36 -4.24 -21.80
N LEU A 519 12.24 -4.78 -22.27
CA LEU A 519 11.35 -5.60 -21.44
C LEU A 519 12.01 -6.93 -21.05
N ASP A 520 12.82 -7.51 -21.92
CA ASP A 520 13.61 -8.71 -21.60
C ASP A 520 14.69 -8.44 -20.55
N LEU A 521 15.32 -7.26 -20.57
CA LEU A 521 16.21 -6.83 -19.49
C LEU A 521 15.48 -6.78 -18.14
N VAL A 522 14.21 -6.34 -18.10
CA VAL A 522 13.39 -6.40 -16.88
C VAL A 522 13.18 -7.84 -16.44
N MET A 523 12.89 -8.77 -17.39
CA MET A 523 12.72 -10.19 -17.07
C MET A 523 14.00 -10.84 -16.55
N LEU A 524 15.16 -10.37 -16.98
CA LEU A 524 16.47 -10.84 -16.53
C LEU A 524 16.89 -10.28 -15.18
N THR A 525 16.45 -9.06 -14.85
CA THR A 525 16.95 -8.34 -13.66
C THR A 525 15.99 -8.36 -12.47
N HIS A 526 14.73 -8.79 -12.66
CA HIS A 526 13.71 -8.85 -11.61
C HIS A 526 13.27 -10.29 -11.33
N GLY A 527 12.98 -10.59 -10.06
CA GLY A 527 12.48 -11.91 -9.65
C GLY A 527 10.95 -11.99 -9.69
N TRP A 528 10.41 -13.20 -9.87
CA TRP A 528 8.98 -13.44 -9.78
C TRP A 528 8.51 -13.55 -8.32
N ARG A 529 7.36 -12.96 -7.98
CA ARG A 529 6.85 -12.94 -6.60
C ARG A 529 5.66 -13.87 -6.34
N ARG A 530 4.89 -14.26 -7.38
CA ARG A 530 3.59 -14.89 -7.15
C ARG A 530 3.62 -16.38 -6.86
N TYR A 531 4.47 -17.14 -7.54
CA TYR A 531 4.44 -18.61 -7.45
C TYR A 531 5.81 -19.19 -7.13
N ASN A 532 5.88 -19.91 -6.01
CA ASN A 532 7.09 -20.63 -5.63
C ASN A 532 6.99 -22.10 -6.08
N ILE A 533 7.59 -22.42 -7.22
CA ILE A 533 7.51 -23.73 -7.86
C ILE A 533 8.04 -24.83 -6.94
N ASN A 534 9.16 -24.61 -6.25
CA ASN A 534 9.70 -25.59 -5.30
C ASN A 534 8.66 -25.95 -4.22
N SER A 535 7.95 -24.95 -3.71
CA SER A 535 6.91 -25.19 -2.69
C SER A 535 5.70 -25.94 -3.25
N ILE A 536 5.29 -25.63 -4.49
CA ILE A 536 4.17 -26.29 -5.17
C ILE A 536 4.52 -27.76 -5.45
N LEU A 537 5.70 -28.02 -6.01
CA LEU A 537 6.17 -29.39 -6.30
C LEU A 537 6.42 -30.20 -5.02
N ALA A 538 6.80 -29.55 -3.92
CA ALA A 538 6.93 -30.19 -2.61
C ALA A 538 5.56 -30.45 -1.93
N GLY A 539 4.44 -30.07 -2.57
CA GLY A 539 3.09 -30.28 -2.03
C GLY A 539 2.78 -29.42 -0.80
N LYS A 540 3.49 -28.28 -0.62
CA LYS A 540 3.20 -27.38 0.50
C LYS A 540 1.82 -26.74 0.29
N LYS A 541 0.97 -26.89 1.29
CA LYS A 541 -0.36 -26.28 1.30
C LYS A 541 -0.28 -24.86 1.84
N LEU A 542 -1.08 -23.98 1.26
CA LEU A 542 -1.29 -22.64 1.82
C LEU A 542 -2.14 -22.77 3.09
N VAL A 543 -1.76 -22.07 4.14
CA VAL A 543 -2.55 -22.02 5.38
C VAL A 543 -3.55 -20.86 5.22
N ILE A 544 -4.82 -21.21 5.00
CA ILE A 544 -5.89 -20.23 4.89
C ILE A 544 -6.37 -19.86 6.30
N THR A 545 -6.13 -18.63 6.71
CA THR A 545 -6.57 -18.08 8.00
C THR A 545 -7.73 -17.11 7.85
N GLN A 546 -7.88 -16.50 6.67
CA GLN A 546 -8.89 -15.49 6.37
C GLN A 546 -9.82 -15.99 5.26
N PRO A 547 -11.13 -16.17 5.53
CA PRO A 547 -12.10 -16.56 4.51
C PRO A 547 -12.38 -15.40 3.54
N PHE A 548 -13.03 -15.71 2.42
CA PHE A 548 -13.65 -14.70 1.57
C PHE A 548 -14.69 -13.92 2.37
N GLU A 549 -14.67 -12.61 2.19
CA GLU A 549 -15.58 -11.71 2.92
C GLU A 549 -16.78 -11.37 2.04
N ARG A 550 -17.81 -12.24 2.13
CA ARG A 550 -19.03 -12.14 1.31
C ARG A 550 -20.08 -11.20 1.91
N GLU A 551 -20.02 -11.00 3.21
CA GLU A 551 -20.98 -10.21 3.98
C GLU A 551 -20.34 -9.72 5.29
N GLN A 552 -20.93 -8.72 5.91
CA GLN A 552 -20.55 -8.34 7.26
C GLN A 552 -21.07 -9.38 8.24
N SER A 553 -20.27 -9.61 9.30
CA SER A 553 -20.67 -10.56 10.35
C SER A 553 -20.27 -10.04 11.73
N ILE A 554 -21.09 -10.36 12.72
CA ILE A 554 -20.77 -10.19 14.13
C ILE A 554 -20.61 -11.59 14.72
N THR A 555 -19.47 -11.86 15.33
CA THR A 555 -19.19 -13.16 15.95
C THR A 555 -18.92 -12.99 17.44
N GLY A 556 -19.16 -14.07 18.18
CA GLY A 556 -18.93 -14.05 19.62
C GLY A 556 -19.34 -15.35 20.27
N GLY A 557 -19.46 -15.32 21.57
CA GLY A 557 -19.90 -16.47 22.33
C GLY A 557 -20.69 -16.10 23.57
N ILE A 558 -21.49 -17.06 24.06
CA ILE A 558 -22.22 -16.93 25.31
C ILE A 558 -21.65 -17.92 26.33
N LYS A 559 -21.48 -17.43 27.55
CA LYS A 559 -21.13 -18.26 28.72
C LYS A 559 -22.22 -18.17 29.75
N ALA A 560 -22.60 -19.31 30.35
CA ALA A 560 -23.45 -19.27 31.55
C ALA A 560 -22.65 -18.72 32.72
N THR A 561 -23.27 -17.90 33.54
CA THR A 561 -22.69 -17.45 34.80
C THR A 561 -22.71 -18.55 35.84
N ILE A 562 -23.74 -19.41 35.80
CA ILE A 562 -23.90 -20.60 36.67
C ILE A 562 -24.46 -21.75 35.80
N GLY A 563 -23.86 -22.93 35.85
CA GLY A 563 -24.33 -24.11 35.14
C GLY A 563 -23.79 -24.25 33.70
N LYS A 564 -24.45 -25.02 32.87
CA LYS A 564 -24.05 -25.27 31.47
C LYS A 564 -24.85 -24.41 30.49
N THR A 565 -24.16 -23.84 29.52
CA THR A 565 -24.78 -23.15 28.39
C THR A 565 -25.37 -24.21 27.44
N ARG A 566 -26.69 -24.30 27.36
CA ARG A 566 -27.39 -25.14 26.38
C ARG A 566 -28.59 -24.40 25.83
N ASN A 567 -28.82 -24.52 24.53
CA ASN A 567 -29.94 -23.89 23.83
C ASN A 567 -30.05 -22.39 24.14
N THR A 568 -28.97 -21.70 24.01
CA THR A 568 -28.88 -20.22 24.12
C THR A 568 -28.94 -19.62 22.74
N SER A 569 -29.50 -18.43 22.63
CA SER A 569 -29.59 -17.65 21.41
C SER A 569 -29.18 -16.19 21.64
N VAL A 570 -28.95 -15.46 20.57
CA VAL A 570 -28.65 -14.01 20.58
C VAL A 570 -29.73 -13.29 19.82
N MET A 571 -30.39 -12.35 20.48
CA MET A 571 -31.26 -11.37 19.86
C MET A 571 -30.46 -10.18 19.43
N ILE A 572 -30.70 -9.66 18.23
CA ILE A 572 -29.97 -8.52 17.66
C ILE A 572 -30.92 -7.36 17.31
N PHE A 573 -30.48 -6.15 17.65
CA PHE A 573 -31.14 -4.91 17.28
C PHE A 573 -30.14 -3.98 16.61
N ARG A 574 -30.58 -3.23 15.59
CA ARG A 574 -29.83 -2.17 14.93
C ARG A 574 -30.32 -0.80 15.43
N ASN A 575 -29.35 0.10 15.69
CA ASN A 575 -29.62 1.47 16.14
C ASN A 575 -30.59 1.54 17.35
N ARG A 576 -30.50 0.55 18.25
CA ARG A 576 -31.32 0.45 19.49
C ARG A 576 -32.83 0.32 19.27
N LYS A 577 -33.32 0.26 18.05
CA LYS A 577 -34.76 0.28 17.75
C LYS A 577 -35.24 -0.83 16.83
N GLU A 578 -34.44 -1.16 15.84
CA GLU A 578 -34.79 -2.12 14.79
C GLU A 578 -34.41 -3.55 15.19
N TYR A 579 -35.38 -4.36 15.43
CA TYR A 579 -35.22 -5.79 15.71
C TYR A 579 -34.89 -6.52 14.41
N LEU A 580 -33.74 -7.23 14.38
CA LEU A 580 -33.28 -7.96 13.20
C LEU A 580 -33.49 -9.47 13.31
N GLY A 581 -33.69 -10.02 14.51
CA GLY A 581 -33.97 -11.45 14.68
C GLY A 581 -33.28 -12.08 15.89
N VAL A 582 -33.42 -13.41 15.96
CA VAL A 582 -32.75 -14.27 16.94
C VAL A 582 -31.88 -15.27 16.21
N HIS A 583 -30.65 -15.43 16.66
CA HIS A 583 -29.68 -16.34 16.11
C HIS A 583 -29.26 -17.38 17.15
N ASP A 584 -29.35 -18.64 16.77
CA ASP A 584 -28.94 -19.74 17.63
C ASP A 584 -27.41 -19.89 17.66
N LEU A 585 -26.89 -20.42 18.76
CA LEU A 585 -25.49 -20.72 18.89
C LEU A 585 -25.18 -22.10 18.32
N ASN A 586 -23.95 -22.23 17.80
CA ASN A 586 -23.44 -23.55 17.39
C ASN A 586 -23.09 -24.42 18.61
N SER A 587 -22.68 -25.67 18.36
CA SER A 587 -22.28 -26.64 19.39
C SER A 587 -21.15 -26.17 20.33
N SER A 588 -20.38 -25.16 19.91
CA SER A 588 -19.28 -24.54 20.69
C SER A 588 -19.71 -23.29 21.46
N ASN A 589 -21.02 -23.05 21.59
CA ASN A 589 -21.61 -21.86 22.21
C ASN A 589 -21.18 -20.54 21.57
N ARG A 590 -20.99 -20.57 20.25
CA ARG A 590 -20.61 -19.38 19.47
C ARG A 590 -21.76 -19.00 18.53
N PHE A 591 -21.97 -17.71 18.38
CA PHE A 591 -22.89 -17.15 17.39
C PHE A 591 -22.10 -16.56 16.21
N PHE A 592 -22.74 -16.60 15.05
CA PHE A 592 -22.27 -16.05 13.79
C PHE A 592 -23.46 -15.34 13.15
N ILE A 593 -23.55 -14.06 13.34
CA ILE A 593 -24.61 -13.22 12.77
C ILE A 593 -24.05 -12.67 11.46
N THR A 594 -24.74 -12.99 10.37
CA THR A 594 -24.36 -12.60 9.01
C THR A 594 -25.50 -11.82 8.36
N GLY A 595 -25.24 -11.25 7.17
CA GLY A 595 -26.26 -10.49 6.42
C GLY A 595 -26.60 -9.13 7.02
N ILE A 596 -25.69 -8.57 7.82
CA ILE A 596 -25.89 -7.28 8.52
C ILE A 596 -25.17 -6.12 7.84
N ASP A 597 -25.10 -6.11 6.51
CA ASP A 597 -24.41 -5.05 5.78
C ASP A 597 -24.92 -3.66 6.17
N SER A 598 -24.05 -2.88 6.78
CA SER A 598 -24.39 -1.56 7.31
C SER A 598 -23.25 -0.59 7.12
N PRO A 599 -23.58 0.70 6.94
CA PRO A 599 -22.60 1.76 6.90
C PRO A 599 -21.76 1.80 8.19
N ASP A 600 -20.61 2.45 8.10
CA ASP A 600 -19.75 2.68 9.26
C ASP A 600 -20.51 3.40 10.38
N THR A 601 -20.10 3.18 11.63
CA THR A 601 -20.73 3.71 12.84
C THR A 601 -22.13 3.17 13.19
N THR A 602 -22.63 2.14 12.50
CA THR A 602 -23.90 1.49 12.89
C THR A 602 -23.74 0.75 14.22
N VAL A 603 -24.62 1.07 15.15
CA VAL A 603 -24.65 0.47 16.49
C VAL A 603 -25.57 -0.76 16.52
N TYR A 604 -25.05 -1.88 16.99
CA TYR A 604 -25.85 -3.08 17.25
C TYR A 604 -25.91 -3.37 18.73
N ILE A 605 -27.10 -3.75 19.21
CA ILE A 605 -27.31 -4.31 20.53
C ILE A 605 -27.55 -5.81 20.37
N LEU A 606 -26.72 -6.57 21.04
CA LEU A 606 -26.82 -8.04 21.12
C LEU A 606 -27.25 -8.42 22.52
N GLN A 607 -28.33 -9.20 22.62
CA GLN A 607 -28.84 -9.70 23.89
C GLN A 607 -28.81 -11.22 23.91
N ALA A 608 -28.06 -11.78 24.85
CA ALA A 608 -28.03 -13.22 25.07
C ALA A 608 -29.31 -13.70 25.78
N LEU A 609 -29.89 -14.76 25.27
CA LEU A 609 -31.06 -15.41 25.83
C LEU A 609 -30.71 -16.83 26.25
N ASN A 610 -31.23 -17.28 27.39
CA ASN A 610 -31.19 -18.69 27.78
C ASN A 610 -32.31 -19.49 27.11
N LYS A 611 -32.35 -20.78 27.29
CA LYS A 611 -33.35 -21.66 26.68
C LYS A 611 -34.83 -21.29 26.99
N ASN A 612 -35.09 -20.53 28.03
CA ASN A 612 -36.41 -20.07 28.43
C ASN A 612 -36.71 -18.64 27.91
N GLY A 613 -35.87 -18.08 27.05
CA GLY A 613 -36.03 -16.74 26.53
C GLY A 613 -35.66 -15.62 27.54
N SER A 614 -35.11 -15.98 28.71
CA SER A 614 -34.66 -15.02 29.73
C SER A 614 -33.21 -14.64 29.51
N SER A 615 -32.88 -13.39 29.78
CA SER A 615 -31.49 -12.88 29.72
C SER A 615 -30.69 -13.11 31.02
N GLU A 616 -31.29 -13.78 32.01
CA GLU A 616 -30.66 -14.05 33.26
C GLU A 616 -29.59 -15.14 33.18
N ARG A 617 -28.51 -15.02 33.94
CA ARG A 617 -27.44 -16.00 34.14
C ARG A 617 -26.63 -16.34 32.87
N VAL A 618 -26.73 -15.52 31.87
CA VAL A 618 -25.90 -15.63 30.66
C VAL A 618 -25.06 -14.36 30.47
N ARG A 619 -23.84 -14.51 29.99
CA ARG A 619 -22.93 -13.41 29.64
C ARG A 619 -22.53 -13.55 28.18
N ILE A 620 -22.71 -12.48 27.41
CA ILE A 620 -22.27 -12.39 26.03
C ILE A 620 -20.86 -11.81 25.97
N LYS A 621 -20.03 -12.35 25.09
CA LYS A 621 -18.75 -11.79 24.68
C LYS A 621 -18.73 -11.72 23.16
N VAL A 622 -18.64 -10.52 22.63
CA VAL A 622 -18.45 -10.30 21.20
C VAL A 622 -16.96 -10.36 20.90
N ASP A 623 -16.61 -10.95 19.78
CA ASP A 623 -15.23 -10.93 19.31
C ASP A 623 -14.90 -9.52 18.83
N PRO A 624 -13.68 -9.02 19.09
CA PRO A 624 -13.28 -7.73 18.60
C PRO A 624 -13.30 -7.75 17.06
N MET A 625 -13.97 -6.76 16.49
CA MET A 625 -13.94 -6.53 15.06
C MET A 625 -12.72 -5.68 14.75
N VAL A 626 -11.70 -6.32 14.22
CA VAL A 626 -10.46 -5.64 13.84
C VAL A 626 -10.32 -5.67 12.33
N TYR A 627 -9.75 -4.61 11.80
CA TYR A 627 -9.29 -4.61 10.41
C TYR A 627 -8.25 -5.73 10.22
N PRO A 628 -8.19 -6.36 9.04
CA PRO A 628 -7.15 -7.35 8.79
C PRO A 628 -5.76 -6.75 9.04
N THR A 629 -4.96 -7.46 9.81
CA THR A 629 -3.56 -7.07 10.03
C THR A 629 -2.79 -7.26 8.74
N THR A 630 -2.22 -6.18 8.24
CA THR A 630 -1.31 -6.21 7.10
C THR A 630 0.10 -5.90 7.60
N PRO A 631 1.11 -6.59 7.08
CA PRO A 631 2.49 -6.24 7.39
C PRO A 631 2.78 -4.79 7.03
N THR A 632 3.74 -4.21 7.72
CA THR A 632 4.31 -2.93 7.31
C THR A 632 4.75 -3.03 5.86
N ILE A 633 4.41 -2.06 5.03
CA ILE A 633 4.81 -2.05 3.63
C ILE A 633 6.34 -2.12 3.61
N ALA A 634 6.86 -3.13 2.91
CA ALA A 634 8.27 -3.10 2.54
C ALA A 634 8.46 -1.85 1.68
N ARG A 635 9.15 -0.86 2.24
CA ARG A 635 9.33 0.42 1.56
C ARG A 635 10.11 0.19 0.29
N GLU A 636 9.65 0.80 -0.78
CA GLU A 636 10.43 0.87 -2.01
C GLU A 636 11.77 1.57 -1.75
N PRO A 637 12.80 1.25 -2.55
CA PRO A 637 14.07 1.92 -2.48
C PRO A 637 13.89 3.44 -2.47
N PHE A 638 14.76 4.11 -1.74
CA PHE A 638 14.80 5.57 -1.69
C PHE A 638 14.77 6.16 -3.10
N LYS A 639 13.79 6.98 -3.38
CA LYS A 639 13.65 7.72 -4.64
C LYS A 639 13.55 9.19 -4.32
N GLN A 640 14.53 9.94 -4.70
CA GLN A 640 14.46 11.39 -4.66
C GLN A 640 13.98 11.88 -6.03
N VAL A 641 12.67 12.06 -6.17
CA VAL A 641 12.11 12.76 -7.33
C VAL A 641 11.80 14.18 -6.87
N PRO A 642 12.48 15.19 -7.41
CA PRO A 642 12.12 16.58 -7.09
C PRO A 642 10.70 16.87 -7.60
N PHE A 643 9.96 17.72 -6.87
CA PHE A 643 8.71 18.28 -7.35
C PHE A 643 8.94 18.95 -8.71
N SER A 644 8.07 18.66 -9.67
CA SER A 644 8.12 19.37 -10.93
C SER A 644 7.56 20.79 -10.74
N SER A 645 8.01 21.75 -11.53
CA SER A 645 7.48 23.12 -11.52
C SER A 645 5.97 23.17 -11.81
N LEU A 646 5.43 22.17 -12.51
CA LEU A 646 4.01 22.05 -12.82
C LEU A 646 3.19 21.56 -11.63
N THR A 647 3.76 20.66 -10.83
CA THR A 647 3.17 20.25 -9.55
C THR A 647 3.08 21.44 -8.62
N GLU A 648 4.10 22.30 -8.60
CA GLU A 648 4.10 23.55 -7.84
C GLU A 648 3.01 24.51 -8.29
N GLU A 649 2.84 24.72 -9.59
CA GLU A 649 1.77 25.57 -10.14
C GLU A 649 0.38 25.05 -9.73
N TYR A 650 0.15 23.75 -9.83
CA TYR A 650 -1.09 23.13 -9.36
C TYR A 650 -1.34 23.39 -7.87
N MET A 651 -0.32 23.18 -7.04
CA MET A 651 -0.41 23.35 -5.60
C MET A 651 -0.70 24.82 -5.21
N MET A 652 -0.04 25.79 -5.87
CA MET A 652 -0.30 27.22 -5.65
C MET A 652 -1.74 27.59 -6.02
N ARG A 653 -2.28 27.04 -7.10
CA ARG A 653 -3.66 27.27 -7.52
C ARG A 653 -4.66 26.62 -6.58
N SER A 654 -4.39 25.43 -6.12
CA SER A 654 -5.22 24.75 -5.11
C SER A 654 -5.32 25.58 -3.83
N LYS A 655 -4.20 26.19 -3.40
CA LYS A 655 -4.20 27.16 -2.30
C LYS A 655 -5.07 28.38 -2.58
N GLN A 656 -4.96 28.96 -3.76
CA GLN A 656 -5.76 30.14 -4.14
C GLN A 656 -7.24 29.78 -4.12
N THR A 657 -7.64 28.67 -4.73
CA THR A 657 -9.03 28.18 -4.73
C THR A 657 -9.55 27.96 -3.32
N TYR A 658 -8.75 27.34 -2.46
CA TYR A 658 -9.12 27.11 -1.06
C TYR A 658 -9.41 28.42 -0.32
N PHE A 659 -8.60 29.46 -0.50
CA PHE A 659 -8.82 30.76 0.15
C PHE A 659 -9.97 31.55 -0.48
N GLU A 660 -10.16 31.47 -1.80
CA GLU A 660 -11.30 32.12 -2.50
C GLU A 660 -12.63 31.50 -2.08
N ASP A 661 -12.68 30.22 -1.75
CA ASP A 661 -13.84 29.51 -1.20
C ASP A 661 -14.01 29.71 0.32
N GLY A 662 -13.29 30.64 0.93
CA GLY A 662 -13.40 30.97 2.34
C GLY A 662 -12.65 30.03 3.28
N GLY A 663 -11.68 29.26 2.77
CA GLY A 663 -10.83 28.36 3.54
C GLY A 663 -11.56 27.10 4.06
N MET A 664 -12.74 26.82 3.56
CA MET A 664 -13.45 25.56 3.83
C MET A 664 -13.46 24.72 2.56
N PRO A 665 -13.07 23.44 2.63
CA PRO A 665 -13.35 22.54 1.53
C PRO A 665 -14.85 22.52 1.30
N VAL A 666 -15.31 22.89 0.11
CA VAL A 666 -16.73 22.75 -0.27
C VAL A 666 -16.96 21.26 -0.46
N ILE A 667 -17.25 20.59 0.63
CA ILE A 667 -17.96 19.32 0.59
C ILE A 667 -19.43 19.74 0.59
N ASP A 668 -19.99 19.93 -0.60
CA ASP A 668 -21.43 20.10 -0.76
C ASP A 668 -22.03 18.71 -0.47
N ILE A 669 -22.28 18.48 0.79
CA ILE A 669 -23.03 17.31 1.25
C ILE A 669 -24.48 17.74 1.21
N ASP A 670 -25.21 17.26 0.22
CA ASP A 670 -26.66 17.12 0.28
C ASP A 670 -27.06 15.99 1.27
N ALA A 671 -26.47 16.01 2.44
CA ALA A 671 -26.95 15.32 3.61
C ALA A 671 -27.26 16.39 4.65
N VAL A 672 -28.45 16.92 4.57
CA VAL A 672 -29.01 17.67 5.70
C VAL A 672 -29.24 16.68 6.83
N GLU A 673 -28.22 16.46 7.61
CA GLU A 673 -28.38 15.88 8.92
C GLU A 673 -29.02 16.98 9.79
N ILE A 674 -30.30 16.86 10.04
CA ILE A 674 -30.99 17.71 11.00
C ILE A 674 -30.46 17.34 12.39
N VAL A 675 -29.36 17.92 12.77
CA VAL A 675 -28.91 17.92 14.16
C VAL A 675 -29.85 18.90 14.89
N ALA A 676 -30.85 18.37 15.53
CA ALA A 676 -31.61 19.13 16.49
C ALA A 676 -30.65 19.66 17.56
N LYS A 677 -30.32 20.93 17.50
CA LYS A 677 -29.59 21.62 18.57
C LYS A 677 -30.41 21.51 19.85
N ARG A 678 -30.11 20.56 20.70
CA ARG A 678 -30.48 20.62 22.09
C ARG A 678 -29.38 21.39 22.81
N SER A 679 -29.57 22.68 22.98
CA SER A 679 -28.74 23.48 23.89
C SER A 679 -29.07 23.05 25.29
N VAL A 680 -28.17 22.30 25.91
CA VAL A 680 -28.19 22.13 27.36
C VAL A 680 -27.01 22.95 27.88
N THR A 681 -27.35 24.14 28.36
CA THR A 681 -26.45 24.96 29.16
C THR A 681 -26.39 24.34 30.54
N TYR A 682 -25.28 23.75 30.89
CA TYR A 682 -24.92 23.44 32.28
C TYR A 682 -23.76 24.33 32.65
N ASP A 683 -24.09 25.29 33.51
CA ASP A 683 -23.16 26.13 34.25
C ASP A 683 -22.58 25.31 35.41
N TYR A 684 -21.31 24.92 35.31
CA TYR A 684 -20.54 24.43 36.44
C TYR A 684 -19.29 25.30 36.60
N SER A 685 -19.48 26.43 37.27
CA SER A 685 -18.38 27.21 37.83
C SER A 685 -17.91 26.56 39.12
N SER A 686 -16.81 25.83 39.10
CA SER A 686 -15.91 25.69 40.22
C SER A 686 -14.51 25.30 39.79
N SER A 687 -13.64 26.27 39.76
CA SER A 687 -12.22 26.28 40.07
C SER A 687 -11.43 24.94 39.94
N LEU A 688 -11.22 24.44 38.72
CA LEU A 688 -10.07 23.62 38.34
C LEU A 688 -9.60 24.14 37.00
N ASN A 689 -8.31 24.39 36.89
CA ASN A 689 -7.68 25.08 35.76
C ASN A 689 -8.16 24.56 34.42
N ASP A 690 -8.69 25.44 33.58
CA ASP A 690 -9.29 25.18 32.24
C ASP A 690 -8.38 24.48 31.24
N PHE A 691 -7.13 24.26 31.56
CA PHE A 691 -6.13 23.64 30.68
C PHE A 691 -6.11 22.10 30.68
N ASN A 692 -6.64 21.48 31.73
CA ASN A 692 -6.59 20.02 31.93
C ASN A 692 -7.98 19.35 31.79
N THR A 693 -8.95 20.01 31.18
CA THR A 693 -10.29 19.47 31.04
C THR A 693 -10.82 19.72 29.61
N VAL A 694 -11.30 18.67 28.98
CA VAL A 694 -12.05 18.72 27.71
C VAL A 694 -13.54 18.58 28.05
N SER A 695 -14.34 19.58 27.72
CA SER A 695 -15.78 19.59 27.98
C SER A 695 -16.57 20.26 26.85
N GLY A 696 -17.88 20.27 26.94
CA GLY A 696 -18.78 20.83 25.94
C GLY A 696 -19.36 19.78 25.02
N ASP A 697 -19.44 20.05 23.73
CA ASP A 697 -19.94 19.07 22.75
C ASP A 697 -18.87 17.98 22.51
N MET A 698 -19.02 16.88 23.22
CA MET A 698 -18.07 15.77 23.14
C MET A 698 -18.26 14.93 21.88
N THR A 699 -19.36 15.05 21.17
CA THR A 699 -19.61 14.31 19.92
C THR A 699 -18.73 14.74 18.76
N ARG A 700 -17.99 15.84 18.91
CA ARG A 700 -16.95 16.29 17.98
C ARG A 700 -15.72 15.37 17.92
N PHE A 701 -15.56 14.47 18.88
CA PHE A 701 -14.49 13.50 18.95
C PHE A 701 -14.99 12.14 18.51
N VAL A 702 -14.17 11.43 17.76
CA VAL A 702 -14.49 10.08 17.25
C VAL A 702 -14.48 9.04 18.38
N SER A 703 -13.60 9.21 19.36
CA SER A 703 -13.47 8.34 20.53
C SER A 703 -12.93 9.11 21.73
N ILE A 704 -12.94 8.47 22.88
CA ILE A 704 -12.30 9.02 24.09
C ILE A 704 -10.79 9.20 23.87
N PHE A 705 -10.16 8.27 23.17
CA PHE A 705 -8.73 8.37 22.85
C PHE A 705 -8.43 9.59 21.96
N ASP A 706 -9.31 9.90 21.01
CA ASP A 706 -9.21 11.12 20.20
C ASP A 706 -9.29 12.40 21.07
N ALA A 707 -10.20 12.41 22.04
CA ALA A 707 -10.29 13.50 23.00
C ALA A 707 -9.06 13.58 23.92
N LEU A 708 -8.51 12.45 24.32
CA LEU A 708 -7.30 12.38 25.17
C LEU A 708 -6.04 12.90 24.47
N GLN A 709 -5.98 12.90 23.15
CA GLN A 709 -4.87 13.51 22.38
C GLN A 709 -4.74 15.03 22.61
N ARG A 710 -5.77 15.67 23.14
CA ARG A 710 -5.71 17.10 23.50
C ARG A 710 -4.80 17.39 24.68
N PHE A 711 -4.54 16.38 25.52
CA PHE A 711 -3.67 16.53 26.66
C PHE A 711 -2.21 16.31 26.26
N ARG A 712 -1.41 17.38 26.30
CA ARG A 712 0.01 17.33 25.90
C ARG A 712 0.86 16.39 26.75
N GLN A 713 0.38 16.08 27.93
CA GLN A 713 1.03 15.22 28.92
C GLN A 713 0.84 13.73 28.58
N LEU A 714 -0.09 13.40 27.71
CA LEU A 714 -0.41 12.02 27.37
C LEU A 714 0.15 11.63 26.00
N GLU A 715 0.52 10.38 25.88
CA GLU A 715 0.88 9.71 24.66
C GLU A 715 -0.04 8.52 24.47
N ILE A 716 -0.64 8.38 23.28
CA ILE A 716 -1.61 7.32 22.99
C ILE A 716 -1.00 6.40 21.96
N ASP A 717 -0.96 5.10 22.30
CA ASP A 717 -0.47 4.04 21.44
C ASP A 717 -1.53 2.91 21.38
N GLY A 718 -2.29 2.88 20.29
CA GLY A 718 -3.46 2.01 20.17
C GLY A 718 -4.52 2.34 21.22
N ASN A 719 -4.86 1.37 22.08
CA ASN A 719 -5.80 1.51 23.19
C ASN A 719 -5.11 1.78 24.54
N ASN A 720 -3.82 2.06 24.53
CA ASN A 720 -3.08 2.36 25.74
C ASN A 720 -2.73 3.85 25.82
N VAL A 721 -2.80 4.39 27.01
CA VAL A 721 -2.50 5.79 27.31
C VAL A 721 -1.34 5.82 28.28
N TYR A 722 -0.30 6.56 27.94
CA TYR A 722 0.91 6.72 28.74
C TYR A 722 1.12 8.18 29.11
N VAL A 723 1.71 8.42 30.27
CA VAL A 723 2.12 9.76 30.68
C VAL A 723 3.51 10.06 30.13
N ARG A 724 3.65 11.16 29.40
CA ARG A 724 4.95 11.60 28.88
C ARG A 724 5.84 12.03 30.03
N SER A 725 6.90 11.31 30.35
CA SER A 725 7.89 11.73 31.31
C SER A 725 8.64 12.97 30.79
N LYS A 726 8.47 14.11 31.45
CA LYS A 726 9.41 15.24 31.29
C LYS A 726 10.68 14.86 32.05
N LYS A 727 11.76 14.51 31.37
CA LYS A 727 13.09 14.67 31.99
C LYS A 727 13.30 16.16 32.23
N ILE A 728 13.19 16.58 33.45
CA ILE A 728 13.57 17.93 33.87
C ILE A 728 15.09 17.96 33.78
N THR A 729 15.64 18.53 32.70
CA THR A 729 17.01 19.01 32.73
C THR A 729 17.01 20.28 33.55
N SER A 730 17.20 20.12 34.84
CA SER A 730 17.60 21.25 35.70
C SER A 730 19.01 21.64 35.27
N PRO A 731 19.28 22.90 34.98
CA PRO A 731 20.66 23.36 34.91
C PRO A 731 21.21 23.24 36.31
N VAL A 732 22.08 22.26 36.54
CA VAL A 732 22.92 22.22 37.76
C VAL A 732 23.84 23.41 37.68
N LYS A 733 23.52 24.46 38.44
CA LYS A 733 24.48 25.48 38.81
C LYS A 733 25.41 24.83 39.84
N ASP A 734 26.53 24.33 39.39
CA ASP A 734 27.63 24.01 40.28
C ASP A 734 28.25 25.34 40.78
N ASN A 735 27.77 25.77 41.95
CA ASN A 735 28.48 26.70 42.78
C ASN A 735 29.56 25.92 43.54
N TRP A 736 30.74 25.83 42.99
CA TRP A 736 31.93 25.58 43.80
C TRP A 736 32.90 26.73 43.62
N SER A 737 32.93 27.57 44.65
CA SER A 737 33.97 28.57 44.84
C SER A 737 35.26 27.88 45.30
N SER A 738 36.34 28.02 44.56
CA SER A 738 37.67 28.18 45.16
C SER A 738 38.57 28.90 44.20
N SER A 739 39.09 29.96 44.66
CA SER A 739 40.23 30.77 44.22
C SER A 739 41.39 29.94 43.68
N ASP A 740 41.92 30.28 42.52
CA ASP A 740 43.25 30.91 42.41
C ASP A 740 43.65 31.21 40.95
N ALA A 741 44.45 32.22 40.86
CA ALA A 741 44.90 32.95 39.72
C ALA A 741 45.69 32.16 38.64
N GLY A 742 45.59 32.63 37.40
CA GLY A 742 46.61 32.35 36.38
C GLY A 742 46.18 32.69 34.98
N SER A 743 46.67 33.80 34.48
CA SER A 743 46.65 34.28 33.09
C SER A 743 47.05 33.20 32.08
N ASP A 744 46.38 33.12 30.94
CA ASP A 744 47.00 33.44 29.63
C ASP A 744 45.93 33.27 28.51
N GLU A 745 46.04 34.22 27.64
CA GLU A 745 45.36 34.33 26.37
C GLU A 745 45.81 33.23 25.39
N SER A 746 44.87 32.58 24.70
CA SER A 746 45.11 32.20 23.29
C SER A 746 43.83 31.82 22.58
N ASP A 747 43.68 32.34 21.44
CA ASP A 747 42.70 32.05 20.37
C ASP A 747 42.34 30.57 20.19
N GLY A 748 41.02 30.24 19.93
CA GLY A 748 40.65 28.92 19.50
C GLY A 748 39.19 28.81 19.13
N SER A 749 38.92 28.81 17.85
CA SER A 749 37.73 28.38 17.13
C SER A 749 36.73 27.51 17.90
N GLY A 750 35.54 28.04 18.14
CA GLY A 750 34.42 27.32 18.74
C GLY A 750 33.87 26.26 17.80
N GLY A 751 34.20 25.01 18.07
CA GLY A 751 33.43 23.86 17.57
C GLY A 751 32.22 23.64 18.46
N SER A 752 31.04 23.71 17.90
CA SER A 752 29.82 23.34 18.62
C SER A 752 29.82 21.83 18.92
N GLU A 753 30.01 21.46 20.17
CA GLU A 753 29.78 20.09 20.63
C GLU A 753 28.29 19.76 20.49
N ILE A 754 27.99 18.71 19.75
CA ILE A 754 26.67 18.12 19.60
C ILE A 754 26.46 17.18 20.79
N ALA A 755 25.59 17.55 21.71
CA ALA A 755 25.20 16.65 22.80
C ALA A 755 24.25 15.57 22.26
N GLU A 756 24.70 14.33 22.23
CA GLU A 756 23.84 13.17 21.96
C GLU A 756 23.04 12.80 23.20
N VAL A 757 21.72 12.75 23.05
CA VAL A 757 20.82 12.24 24.11
C VAL A 757 20.26 10.91 23.64
N GLU A 758 20.74 9.83 24.21
CA GLU A 758 20.17 8.47 24.03
C GLU A 758 18.92 8.31 24.90
N ILE A 759 17.82 7.87 24.30
CA ILE A 759 16.59 7.51 25.03
C ILE A 759 16.38 6.01 24.82
N ASP A 760 16.46 5.27 25.91
CA ASP A 760 16.17 3.83 25.95
C ASP A 760 14.65 3.59 25.90
N MET A 761 14.21 2.67 25.03
CA MET A 761 12.78 2.43 24.75
C MET A 761 12.14 1.39 25.69
N ASP A 762 12.89 0.76 26.58
CA ASP A 762 12.38 -0.34 27.43
C ASP A 762 11.65 0.12 28.71
N ASP A 763 11.64 1.43 29.06
CA ASP A 763 11.02 1.96 30.27
C ASP A 763 9.52 2.32 30.13
N LYS A 764 8.82 1.86 29.12
CA LYS A 764 7.41 2.24 28.84
C LYS A 764 6.35 1.55 29.71
N ILE A 765 6.69 0.55 30.50
CA ILE A 765 5.68 -0.31 31.14
C ILE A 765 5.03 0.29 32.40
N ASP A 766 5.63 1.28 33.02
CA ASP A 766 5.15 1.80 34.33
C ASP A 766 4.45 3.18 34.33
N LEU A 767 4.02 3.68 33.14
CA LEU A 767 3.51 5.05 33.00
C LEU A 767 2.04 5.18 32.60
N MET A 768 1.20 4.17 32.87
CA MET A 768 -0.25 4.28 32.60
C MET A 768 -0.94 5.07 33.72
N PRO A 769 -1.71 6.14 33.40
CA PRO A 769 -2.49 6.86 34.40
C PRO A 769 -3.66 6.00 34.90
N ALA A 770 -4.05 6.18 36.15
CA ALA A 770 -5.27 5.58 36.68
C ALA A 770 -6.50 6.18 36.03
N VAL A 771 -7.56 5.38 35.81
CA VAL A 771 -8.82 5.84 35.22
C VAL A 771 -9.92 5.86 36.25
N TYR A 772 -10.67 6.96 36.28
CA TYR A 772 -11.84 7.12 37.13
C TYR A 772 -13.04 7.53 36.28
N VAL A 773 -14.15 6.79 36.41
CA VAL A 773 -15.43 7.14 35.81
C VAL A 773 -16.41 7.54 36.88
N ASN A 774 -16.84 8.81 36.88
CA ASN A 774 -17.68 9.42 37.90
C ASN A 774 -17.18 9.09 39.35
N GLY A 775 -15.87 9.13 39.57
CA GLY A 775 -15.22 8.91 40.88
C GLY A 775 -14.95 7.45 41.22
N THR A 776 -15.31 6.48 40.38
CA THR A 776 -14.97 5.05 40.58
C THR A 776 -13.78 4.66 39.72
N GLN A 777 -12.75 4.09 40.33
CA GLN A 777 -11.59 3.59 39.61
C GLN A 777 -11.97 2.40 38.70
N MET A 778 -11.53 2.44 37.43
CA MET A 778 -11.86 1.47 36.41
C MET A 778 -10.60 1.04 35.68
N ASP A 779 -10.72 -0.03 34.91
CA ASP A 779 -9.64 -0.48 34.00
C ASP A 779 -9.57 0.41 32.74
N MET A 780 -8.35 0.67 32.26
CA MET A 780 -8.10 1.48 31.07
C MET A 780 -8.86 0.91 29.83
N GLY A 781 -8.97 -0.38 29.71
CA GLY A 781 -9.70 -1.03 28.60
C GLY A 781 -11.21 -0.75 28.57
N ILE A 782 -11.77 -0.14 29.60
CA ILE A 782 -13.20 0.21 29.69
C ILE A 782 -13.48 1.58 29.10
N ILE A 783 -12.50 2.43 28.95
CA ILE A 783 -12.68 3.82 28.47
C ILE A 783 -13.39 3.85 27.12
N ASP A 784 -13.01 2.95 26.22
CA ASP A 784 -13.54 2.90 24.84
C ASP A 784 -15.00 2.43 24.76
N ALA A 785 -15.57 1.94 25.89
CA ALA A 785 -16.94 1.49 25.93
C ALA A 785 -17.98 2.62 26.09
N TYR A 786 -17.53 3.85 26.36
CA TYR A 786 -18.42 5.00 26.56
C TYR A 786 -18.60 5.78 25.24
N PRO A 787 -19.83 5.86 24.67
CA PRO A 787 -20.09 6.73 23.52
C PRO A 787 -19.85 8.18 23.89
N MET A 788 -19.29 8.95 22.99
CA MET A 788 -18.99 10.37 23.20
C MET A 788 -20.21 11.21 23.56
N GLU A 789 -21.40 10.79 23.14
CA GLU A 789 -22.70 11.44 23.50
C GLU A 789 -23.02 11.34 24.98
N GLU A 790 -22.53 10.32 25.67
CA GLU A 790 -22.72 10.11 27.08
C GLU A 790 -21.62 10.77 27.93
N VAL A 791 -20.51 11.13 27.32
CA VAL A 791 -19.40 11.79 28.02
C VAL A 791 -19.73 13.27 28.21
N ILE A 792 -19.63 13.76 29.43
CA ILE A 792 -19.82 15.18 29.80
C ILE A 792 -18.50 15.92 29.72
N SER A 793 -17.46 15.32 30.31
CA SER A 793 -16.11 15.89 30.30
C SER A 793 -15.06 14.81 30.52
N ILE A 794 -13.85 15.09 30.04
CA ILE A 794 -12.64 14.31 30.29
C ILE A 794 -11.62 15.25 30.90
N SER A 795 -11.03 14.87 31.99
CA SER A 795 -9.95 15.61 32.66
C SER A 795 -8.74 14.72 32.87
N TYR A 796 -7.58 15.31 32.80
CA TYR A 796 -6.33 14.66 33.19
C TYR A 796 -5.73 15.42 34.36
N LEU A 797 -5.48 14.71 35.44
CA LEU A 797 -4.75 15.18 36.61
C LEU A 797 -3.34 14.60 36.57
N ASP A 798 -2.34 15.43 36.73
CA ASP A 798 -0.97 14.96 36.93
C ASP A 798 -0.78 14.26 38.30
N LYS A 799 0.43 13.74 38.52
CA LYS A 799 0.76 13.03 39.78
C LYS A 799 0.38 13.82 41.01
N PHE A 800 0.73 15.11 41.05
CA PHE A 800 0.50 15.96 42.20
C PHE A 800 -1.00 16.31 42.39
N GLU A 801 -1.67 16.60 41.27
CA GLU A 801 -3.11 16.91 41.26
C GLU A 801 -3.94 15.67 41.65
N SER A 802 -3.59 14.47 41.16
CA SER A 802 -4.26 13.21 41.48
C SER A 802 -4.08 12.83 42.97
N MET A 803 -2.89 13.04 43.52
CA MET A 803 -2.64 12.83 44.94
C MET A 803 -3.40 13.84 45.81
N ALA A 804 -3.43 15.12 45.43
CA ALA A 804 -4.20 16.15 46.10
C ALA A 804 -5.72 15.88 46.07
N ALA A 805 -6.20 15.25 45.00
CA ALA A 805 -7.59 14.82 44.86
C ALA A 805 -7.92 13.51 45.60
N GLY A 806 -6.95 12.93 46.31
CA GLY A 806 -7.14 11.69 47.10
C GLY A 806 -7.19 10.42 46.22
N MET A 807 -6.75 10.47 44.96
CA MET A 807 -6.82 9.36 44.04
C MET A 807 -5.59 8.45 44.05
N GLY A 808 -4.53 8.81 44.79
CA GLY A 808 -3.38 7.96 45.08
C GLY A 808 -2.58 7.43 43.92
N SER A 809 -2.68 8.02 42.71
CA SER A 809 -1.98 7.55 41.51
C SER A 809 -0.59 8.19 41.38
N GLU A 810 0.43 7.36 41.31
CA GLU A 810 1.81 7.82 41.06
C GLU A 810 2.08 8.30 39.62
N THR A 811 1.19 7.99 38.69
CA THR A 811 1.30 8.30 37.26
C THR A 811 0.27 9.31 36.78
N GLY A 812 -0.55 9.87 37.71
CA GLY A 812 -1.66 10.75 37.34
C GLY A 812 -2.97 9.99 37.10
N ALA A 813 -4.04 10.74 36.85
CA ALA A 813 -5.39 10.15 36.67
C ALA A 813 -6.16 10.77 35.50
N ILE A 814 -6.82 9.93 34.74
CA ILE A 814 -7.84 10.32 33.75
C ILE A 814 -9.20 10.23 34.43
N ILE A 815 -9.97 11.32 34.44
CA ILE A 815 -11.30 11.37 35.00
C ILE A 815 -12.31 11.55 33.87
N LEU A 816 -13.24 10.59 33.75
CA LEU A 816 -14.41 10.68 32.87
C LEU A 816 -15.64 11.02 33.70
N HIS A 817 -16.34 12.07 33.32
CA HIS A 817 -17.69 12.33 33.77
C HIS A 817 -18.69 11.92 32.69
N VAL A 818 -19.58 10.98 33.01
CA VAL A 818 -20.60 10.45 32.11
C VAL A 818 -22.00 10.66 32.67
N LYS A 819 -23.00 10.83 31.78
CA LYS A 819 -24.38 11.19 32.16
C LYS A 819 -25.11 10.10 32.93
N ASN A 820 -24.83 8.82 32.67
CA ASN A 820 -25.64 7.73 33.23
C ASN A 820 -24.84 6.44 33.48
N ILE A 821 -24.24 6.33 34.67
CA ILE A 821 -23.47 5.12 35.05
C ILE A 821 -24.34 3.87 35.13
N ASN A 822 -25.57 3.98 35.65
CA ASN A 822 -26.39 2.80 35.94
C ASN A 822 -26.85 2.07 34.68
N ALA A 823 -27.07 2.77 33.59
CA ALA A 823 -27.41 2.17 32.30
C ALA A 823 -26.21 1.40 31.73
N TYR A 824 -25.01 1.97 31.85
CA TYR A 824 -23.77 1.38 31.34
C TYR A 824 -23.26 0.21 32.18
N GLN A 825 -23.29 0.30 33.49
CA GLN A 825 -22.94 -0.83 34.36
C GLN A 825 -23.88 -2.00 34.15
N LYS A 826 -25.16 -1.79 33.89
CA LYS A 826 -26.10 -2.87 33.52
C LYS A 826 -25.81 -3.46 32.15
N LEU A 827 -25.37 -2.67 31.15
CA LEU A 827 -24.96 -3.16 29.82
C LEU A 827 -23.68 -3.98 29.90
N LEU A 828 -22.71 -3.56 30.71
CA LEU A 828 -21.41 -4.25 30.87
C LEU A 828 -21.50 -5.53 31.72
N ILE A 829 -22.46 -5.62 32.63
CA ILE A 829 -22.51 -6.71 33.63
C ILE A 829 -23.32 -7.90 33.18
N ASN A 830 -24.29 -7.76 32.25
CA ASN A 830 -25.27 -8.82 32.04
C ASN A 830 -25.42 -9.32 30.61
N SER A 831 -26.14 -9.95 30.08
CA SER A 831 -26.49 -10.58 28.84
C SER A 831 -26.54 -9.66 27.62
N MET A 832 -26.21 -8.39 27.71
CA MET A 832 -26.26 -7.43 26.62
C MET A 832 -24.84 -6.94 26.24
N ALA A 833 -24.60 -6.76 24.96
CA ALA A 833 -23.42 -6.08 24.43
C ALA A 833 -23.85 -5.07 23.39
N GLU A 834 -23.33 -3.86 23.50
CA GLU A 834 -23.41 -2.85 22.46
C GLU A 834 -22.15 -2.96 21.61
N VAL A 835 -22.31 -3.02 20.29
CA VAL A 835 -21.23 -3.21 19.35
C VAL A 835 -21.35 -2.17 18.25
N VAL A 836 -20.33 -1.35 18.11
CA VAL A 836 -20.15 -0.53 16.92
C VAL A 836 -19.41 -1.38 15.91
N VAL A 837 -20.06 -1.70 14.83
CA VAL A 837 -19.45 -2.50 13.75
C VAL A 837 -18.68 -1.57 12.85
N PRO A 838 -17.39 -1.83 12.55
CA PRO A 838 -16.74 -1.17 11.43
C PRO A 838 -17.55 -1.52 10.16
N GLY A 839 -18.34 -0.57 9.72
CA GLY A 839 -19.19 -0.71 8.56
C GLY A 839 -18.42 -0.57 7.25
N TYR A 840 -19.14 -0.36 6.19
CA TYR A 840 -18.56 0.09 4.94
C TYR A 840 -18.68 1.62 4.81
N ALA A 841 -17.67 2.26 4.22
CA ALA A 841 -17.74 3.68 3.91
C ALA A 841 -18.86 3.91 2.89
N ALA A 842 -19.76 4.85 3.18
CA ALA A 842 -20.79 5.24 2.23
C ALA A 842 -20.14 5.67 0.90
N PRO A 843 -20.68 5.26 -0.26
CA PRO A 843 -20.16 5.72 -1.54
C PRO A 843 -20.22 7.23 -1.63
N VAL A 844 -19.14 7.83 -2.12
CA VAL A 844 -19.07 9.26 -2.39
C VAL A 844 -19.14 9.46 -3.88
N GLU A 845 -20.13 10.24 -4.32
CA GLU A 845 -20.30 10.60 -5.72
C GLU A 845 -19.42 11.79 -6.08
N PHE A 846 -18.89 11.78 -7.30
CA PHE A 846 -18.16 12.92 -7.85
C PHE A 846 -19.15 14.02 -8.25
N TYR A 847 -19.01 15.19 -7.64
CA TYR A 847 -19.80 16.34 -8.01
C TYR A 847 -19.21 17.05 -9.22
N ALA A 848 -20.01 17.24 -10.26
CA ALA A 848 -19.70 18.08 -11.39
C ALA A 848 -20.79 19.14 -11.54
N PRO A 849 -20.44 20.44 -11.71
CA PRO A 849 -21.42 21.49 -11.94
C PRO A 849 -22.25 21.22 -13.19
N ASP A 850 -23.53 21.45 -13.12
CA ASP A 850 -24.45 21.46 -14.27
C ASP A 850 -24.79 22.90 -14.66
N TYR A 851 -24.26 23.36 -15.77
CA TYR A 851 -24.48 24.74 -16.26
C TYR A 851 -25.74 24.90 -17.09
N SER A 852 -26.53 23.84 -17.30
CA SER A 852 -27.90 23.97 -17.87
C SER A 852 -28.85 24.62 -16.90
N VAL A 853 -28.59 24.50 -15.59
CA VAL A 853 -29.39 25.16 -14.54
C VAL A 853 -28.76 26.54 -14.26
N LYS A 854 -29.61 27.57 -13.92
CA LYS A 854 -29.12 28.90 -13.53
C LYS A 854 -28.22 28.80 -12.28
N ASN A 855 -26.93 28.61 -12.50
CA ASN A 855 -25.91 28.70 -11.47
C ASN A 855 -25.34 30.11 -11.36
N ASP A 856 -24.87 30.46 -10.18
CA ASP A 856 -24.18 31.74 -9.95
C ASP A 856 -22.93 31.83 -10.85
N LYS A 857 -23.05 32.63 -11.91
CA LYS A 857 -21.95 32.83 -12.88
C LYS A 857 -20.74 33.58 -12.28
N SER A 858 -20.88 34.12 -11.07
CA SER A 858 -19.79 34.85 -10.39
C SER A 858 -18.72 33.94 -9.81
N LYS A 859 -19.06 32.69 -9.50
CA LYS A 859 -18.10 31.72 -8.97
C LYS A 859 -17.30 31.07 -10.10
N LYS A 860 -15.96 31.17 -10.04
CA LYS A 860 -15.07 30.51 -10.98
C LYS A 860 -15.03 29.01 -10.75
N ASP A 861 -15.11 28.23 -11.82
CA ASP A 861 -14.89 26.81 -11.83
C ASP A 861 -13.43 26.48 -12.15
N ASN A 862 -12.61 26.24 -11.14
CA ASN A 862 -11.19 25.95 -11.25
C ASN A 862 -10.85 24.45 -11.02
N ARG A 863 -11.85 23.57 -11.09
CA ARG A 863 -11.60 22.13 -10.87
C ARG A 863 -10.62 21.57 -11.91
N THR A 864 -9.82 20.63 -11.49
CA THR A 864 -8.80 19.98 -12.32
C THR A 864 -9.21 18.57 -12.74
N THR A 865 -10.02 17.87 -11.94
CA THR A 865 -10.79 16.70 -12.37
C THR A 865 -12.11 17.21 -12.94
N ILE A 866 -12.25 17.13 -14.24
CA ILE A 866 -13.41 17.69 -14.97
C ILE A 866 -14.59 16.73 -14.88
N ALA A 867 -14.33 15.43 -15.05
CA ALA A 867 -15.30 14.36 -14.86
C ALA A 867 -14.62 13.11 -14.30
N TRP A 868 -15.35 12.43 -13.44
CA TRP A 868 -14.93 11.12 -12.91
C TRP A 868 -16.14 10.17 -12.95
N VAL A 869 -16.02 9.10 -13.73
CA VAL A 869 -17.04 8.07 -13.85
C VAL A 869 -16.45 6.74 -13.39
N PRO A 870 -16.62 6.37 -12.12
CA PRO A 870 -15.99 5.21 -11.53
C PRO A 870 -16.55 3.87 -12.03
N MET A 871 -17.73 3.88 -12.63
CA MET A 871 -18.50 2.67 -12.98
C MET A 871 -19.19 2.85 -14.35
N LEU A 872 -18.40 2.91 -15.42
CA LEU A 872 -18.93 2.91 -16.78
C LEU A 872 -19.05 1.47 -17.29
N GLN A 873 -20.16 1.12 -17.93
CA GLN A 873 -20.36 -0.19 -18.56
C GLN A 873 -20.66 -0.04 -20.04
N SER A 874 -20.00 -0.81 -20.90
CA SER A 874 -20.39 -0.92 -22.28
C SER A 874 -21.56 -1.91 -22.45
N ASN A 875 -22.41 -1.63 -23.44
CA ASN A 875 -23.52 -2.50 -23.82
C ASN A 875 -23.02 -3.71 -24.65
N SER A 876 -23.93 -4.54 -25.18
CA SER A 876 -23.59 -5.69 -26.01
C SER A 876 -22.99 -5.34 -27.37
N LEU A 877 -23.14 -4.08 -27.80
CA LEU A 877 -22.56 -3.54 -29.04
C LEU A 877 -21.23 -2.84 -28.75
N GLY A 878 -20.71 -2.90 -27.52
CA GLY A 878 -19.48 -2.26 -27.12
C GLY A 878 -19.60 -0.77 -26.84
N ASP A 879 -20.81 -0.20 -26.93
CA ASP A 879 -21.01 1.24 -26.81
C ASP A 879 -21.17 1.67 -25.34
N ALA A 880 -20.59 2.81 -25.00
CA ALA A 880 -20.79 3.53 -23.77
C ALA A 880 -20.67 5.03 -24.04
N SER A 881 -21.25 5.88 -23.21
CA SER A 881 -21.11 7.33 -23.33
C SER A 881 -21.06 8.01 -21.96
N ILE A 882 -20.43 9.18 -21.93
CA ILE A 882 -20.45 10.10 -20.80
C ILE A 882 -20.74 11.51 -21.28
N SER A 883 -21.27 12.35 -20.42
CA SER A 883 -21.38 13.79 -20.69
C SER A 883 -20.92 14.58 -19.46
N PHE A 884 -20.29 15.71 -19.70
CA PHE A 884 -19.81 16.60 -18.64
C PHE A 884 -19.76 18.06 -19.14
N TRP A 885 -19.71 18.97 -18.19
CA TRP A 885 -19.49 20.40 -18.47
C TRP A 885 -18.01 20.74 -18.27
N THR A 886 -17.47 21.54 -19.16
CA THR A 886 -16.09 22.03 -19.08
C THR A 886 -15.94 23.07 -17.99
N ALA A 887 -14.75 23.25 -17.44
CA ALA A 887 -14.41 24.27 -16.46
C ALA A 887 -14.14 25.63 -17.11
N ASP A 888 -13.93 26.66 -16.30
CA ASP A 888 -13.65 28.02 -16.82
C ASP A 888 -12.25 28.19 -17.40
N ARG A 889 -11.34 27.31 -17.00
CA ARG A 889 -9.95 27.36 -17.48
C ARG A 889 -9.87 26.86 -18.92
N GLN A 890 -9.18 27.63 -19.75
CA GLN A 890 -8.75 27.19 -21.09
C GLN A 890 -7.49 26.34 -20.97
N SER A 891 -7.66 25.04 -20.91
CA SER A 891 -6.59 24.03 -20.93
C SER A 891 -7.07 22.80 -21.67
N ASP A 892 -6.17 22.05 -22.27
CA ASP A 892 -6.52 20.78 -22.90
C ASP A 892 -6.94 19.75 -21.85
N TYR A 893 -7.84 18.84 -22.20
CA TYR A 893 -8.28 17.80 -21.31
C TYR A 893 -7.76 16.43 -21.74
N ARG A 894 -7.25 15.65 -20.79
CA ARG A 894 -6.94 14.25 -20.96
C ARG A 894 -8.17 13.44 -20.60
N VAL A 895 -8.66 12.69 -21.55
CA VAL A 895 -9.71 11.67 -21.35
C VAL A 895 -9.03 10.31 -21.29
N THR A 896 -9.09 9.66 -20.16
CA THR A 896 -8.53 8.32 -19.96
C THR A 896 -9.65 7.34 -19.67
N ILE A 897 -9.69 6.22 -20.38
CA ILE A 897 -10.57 5.08 -20.09
C ILE A 897 -9.72 3.86 -19.77
N GLU A 898 -9.97 3.26 -18.61
CA GLU A 898 -9.32 2.01 -18.18
C GLU A 898 -10.34 0.99 -17.72
N GLY A 899 -10.04 -0.29 -17.93
CA GLY A 899 -10.91 -1.32 -17.39
C GLY A 899 -10.68 -2.72 -17.94
N ILE A 900 -11.68 -3.56 -17.76
CA ILE A 900 -11.61 -4.98 -18.04
C ILE A 900 -12.89 -5.41 -18.76
N THR A 901 -12.73 -6.13 -19.88
CA THR A 901 -13.86 -6.70 -20.62
C THR A 901 -14.44 -7.91 -19.89
N SER A 902 -15.65 -8.31 -20.28
CA SER A 902 -16.28 -9.53 -19.75
C SER A 902 -15.47 -10.81 -20.03
N GLU A 903 -14.56 -10.76 -20.99
CA GLU A 903 -13.65 -11.85 -21.36
C GLU A 903 -12.31 -11.82 -20.61
N GLY A 904 -12.09 -10.80 -19.76
CA GLY A 904 -10.87 -10.62 -18.98
C GLY A 904 -9.74 -9.93 -19.76
N GLU A 905 -10.03 -9.28 -20.87
CA GLU A 905 -9.07 -8.47 -21.60
C GLU A 905 -8.96 -7.09 -20.94
N LEU A 906 -7.74 -6.59 -20.80
CA LEU A 906 -7.46 -5.28 -20.25
C LEU A 906 -7.63 -4.21 -21.33
N LEU A 907 -8.08 -3.02 -20.91
CA LEU A 907 -8.23 -1.85 -21.77
C LEU A 907 -7.63 -0.61 -21.11
N HIS A 908 -6.86 0.13 -21.89
CA HIS A 908 -6.38 1.48 -21.57
C HIS A 908 -6.28 2.29 -22.84
N ASN A 909 -7.02 3.38 -22.91
CA ASN A 909 -6.92 4.33 -24.01
C ASN A 909 -6.98 5.77 -23.48
N GLU A 910 -6.31 6.66 -24.18
CA GLU A 910 -6.26 8.08 -23.88
C GLU A 910 -6.58 8.93 -25.12
N LEU A 911 -7.19 10.08 -24.90
CA LEU A 911 -7.43 11.11 -25.89
C LEU A 911 -7.14 12.49 -25.26
N ILE A 912 -6.44 13.35 -25.98
CA ILE A 912 -6.32 14.76 -25.62
C ILE A 912 -7.38 15.55 -26.39
N LEU A 913 -8.32 16.13 -25.66
CA LEU A 913 -9.36 17.01 -26.19
C LEU A 913 -8.88 18.45 -26.04
N GLN A 914 -8.83 19.15 -27.16
CA GLN A 914 -8.24 20.49 -27.23
C GLN A 914 -9.25 21.58 -26.82
N SER A 915 -8.78 22.58 -26.07
CA SER A 915 -9.51 23.84 -25.85
C SER A 915 -9.45 24.74 -27.09
N LYS A 916 -10.40 25.69 -27.22
CA LYS A 916 -10.42 26.70 -28.29
C LYS A 916 -9.38 27.76 -28.09
#